data_3ffc53cd94d7b692cecd5c98551cd8e4
#
_entry.id   3ffc53cd94d7b692cecd5c98551cd8e4
#
_cell.length_a   1.000
_cell.length_b   1.000
_cell.length_c   1.000
_cell.angle_alpha   90.00
_cell.angle_beta   90.00
_cell.angle_gamma   90.00
#
_symmetry.space_group_name_H-M   'P 1'
#
loop_
_entity.id
_entity.type
_entity.pdbx_description
1 polymer ?
#
loop_
_entity_poly.entity_id
_entity_poly.type
_entity_poly.pdbx_seq_one_letter_code
_entity_poly.pdbx_strand_id
1 'polypeptide(L)'
;MFKKVLLTGALLSFFSSLSFAQDEQVTVIGSLIKGTPIDSGSPISTFDAESITAQNNLNVVELIRMVPGANGMDGESNQFGSNGAEGVSNINMRGLGTQRTLVLINGKRQVTAPLRTGAGRSVNLHDIPMAALSRVEILKEGAAATYGSDAIAGVVNFITDSTFEGLKVNLGAKGFNGAVDEGREFSITYGTMINDVNFLMSLGHQYKPEIAIKDTNFGIRSYADSPRGGWSTMGNPPTFVYAGGSSSAALGNAAFLSDPGCNNAGGLNTPFGAMGTNIEADKGLTGFCRYQYTYFDNVQEEQDNTQLWMEFNGDVDGHDFHVEFAYGKTDVPNWATSPSYPPNNPSSNTMPDHNPGFVQLRNDYPTFAAALVDANYGGDGTDIAGLHRVRTRTMAASGNPFGSSNGAETESREYDTYRFAFSFEGDMTDDIQYSTSLNYSTSTGLTTSSDTQQGKFMASLWGYGGPTCGVEITGLTTDAANGNFIPTFKDKATGVAIAESVVTGTATTAVRPDGCGYLNVTSNAVVRGMQPNQTTGYRVGANPDYNAATANNPELLRWLIDKRYTESTSSLLTADLIMQGTMGMLAGGDAAWAFGYERRDYNVETSLPSLPGPTASNARTDIHDGAKYPCDIPQNNETEAGRAACAANPVGLFMFLPPVFAEDQNQTVDSVFAEFALPLTDNFDMQLALRYEDYGVKDSIDPKLVMRWTPVDALTLRFTGQTTFRAAHPDEMSQTRVTNLQYVNQAGAFKANDISGNANLDPEEATTYNFGFVTDFGTDKWTGTLDFYEFDFKNPIIIENHQQLVDAFASSDAAKKAAVAGSMYGGPSALAYNASTNNFTAASVGRIASNIVNGPETLTNGIDLYVAYETDYADGVIKSGLELNYVGKYSVADYKIGSVVIADAFECAGFFNINNTCRSMADMKGKGFVNYRTGNHNVYAALNYISSYQDRRDNLEVAPHTTVDVSYTYSWDDAFDVSVSVYNLADQNPPFVSNEMNYDPYTHNPLGRFIKAGFTYRMQ
;
A
#
# COMPACT_ATOMS: atom_id res chain seq x y z
N MET A 1 -17.97 23.73 -8.65
CA MET A 1 -19.09 22.85 -8.33
C MET A 1 -20.36 23.05 -9.19
N PHE A 2 -20.69 24.20 -9.72
CA PHE A 2 -21.95 24.44 -10.49
C PHE A 2 -21.84 24.22 -12.02
N LYS A 3 -20.68 23.98 -12.59
CA LYS A 3 -20.49 23.72 -14.04
C LYS A 3 -20.50 22.24 -14.44
N LYS A 4 -20.47 21.29 -13.50
CA LYS A 4 -20.50 19.84 -13.78
C LYS A 4 -21.90 19.23 -13.75
N VAL A 5 -22.92 19.96 -13.29
CA VAL A 5 -24.31 19.44 -13.15
C VAL A 5 -25.16 19.64 -14.42
N LEU A 6 -24.70 20.40 -15.41
CA LEU A 6 -25.50 20.73 -16.61
C LEU A 6 -25.40 19.70 -17.75
N LEU A 7 -24.58 18.66 -17.64
CA LEU A 7 -24.54 17.59 -18.67
C LEU A 7 -25.54 16.44 -18.38
N THR A 8 -26.06 16.36 -17.18
CA THR A 8 -26.97 15.28 -16.76
C THR A 8 -28.45 15.55 -17.13
N GLY A 9 -28.77 16.75 -17.55
CA GLY A 9 -30.18 17.14 -17.87
C GLY A 9 -30.62 16.89 -19.31
N ALA A 10 -29.70 16.57 -20.21
CA ALA A 10 -30.02 16.48 -21.65
C ALA A 10 -30.28 15.04 -22.13
N LEU A 11 -30.09 14.02 -21.33
CA LEU A 11 -30.24 12.61 -21.70
C LEU A 11 -31.63 12.01 -21.37
N LEU A 12 -32.47 12.72 -20.63
CA LEU A 12 -33.78 12.21 -20.19
C LEU A 12 -34.96 12.44 -21.17
N SER A 13 -34.71 12.99 -22.36
CA SER A 13 -35.81 13.34 -23.29
C SER A 13 -35.95 12.44 -24.53
N PHE A 14 -35.23 11.32 -24.59
CA PHE A 14 -35.26 10.46 -25.80
C PHE A 14 -36.05 9.14 -25.68
N PHE A 15 -36.68 8.87 -24.54
CA PHE A 15 -37.34 7.57 -24.33
C PHE A 15 -38.86 7.65 -24.59
N SER A 16 -39.29 7.43 -25.81
CA SER A 16 -40.68 7.11 -26.11
C SER A 16 -40.76 6.03 -27.20
N SER A 17 -41.18 4.83 -26.78
CA SER A 17 -41.62 3.66 -27.55
C SER A 17 -40.54 2.60 -27.90
N LEU A 18 -40.40 1.56 -27.05
CA LEU A 18 -39.63 0.36 -27.35
C LEU A 18 -40.22 -0.89 -26.65
N SER A 19 -40.23 -1.99 -27.33
CA SER A 19 -40.66 -3.33 -26.83
C SER A 19 -39.70 -4.40 -27.31
N PHE A 20 -39.17 -5.23 -26.44
CA PHE A 20 -39.12 -6.70 -26.57
C PHE A 20 -38.12 -7.42 -25.62
N ALA A 21 -38.27 -8.75 -25.52
CA ALA A 21 -37.72 -9.67 -24.55
C ALA A 21 -36.20 -9.81 -24.62
N GLN A 22 -35.64 -9.93 -23.45
CA GLN A 22 -34.19 -10.06 -23.20
C GLN A 22 -33.80 -11.54 -23.09
N ASP A 23 -32.84 -12.01 -23.87
CA ASP A 23 -32.07 -13.22 -23.59
C ASP A 23 -30.89 -12.85 -22.68
N GLU A 24 -30.66 -13.62 -21.62
CA GLU A 24 -29.56 -13.40 -20.67
C GLU A 24 -28.21 -13.56 -21.38
N GLN A 25 -27.56 -12.47 -21.72
CA GLN A 25 -26.24 -12.50 -22.35
C GLN A 25 -25.16 -12.91 -21.33
N VAL A 26 -24.69 -14.14 -21.45
CA VAL A 26 -23.56 -14.64 -20.66
C VAL A 26 -22.26 -14.00 -21.17
N THR A 27 -21.80 -12.97 -20.50
CA THR A 27 -20.48 -12.40 -20.76
C THR A 27 -19.43 -13.31 -20.13
N VAL A 28 -18.70 -14.06 -20.93
CA VAL A 28 -17.61 -14.93 -20.46
C VAL A 28 -16.29 -14.22 -20.69
N ILE A 29 -15.45 -14.11 -19.65
CA ILE A 29 -14.11 -13.54 -19.78
C ILE A 29 -13.17 -14.47 -20.56
N GLY A 30 -12.23 -13.90 -21.33
CA GLY A 30 -11.19 -14.66 -22.06
C GLY A 30 -11.44 -14.84 -23.54
N SER A 31 -12.61 -14.42 -24.07
CA SER A 31 -12.94 -14.39 -25.49
C SER A 31 -13.70 -13.13 -25.87
N LEU A 32 -13.50 -12.65 -27.09
CA LEU A 32 -14.27 -11.55 -27.69
C LEU A 32 -15.46 -12.06 -28.48
N ILE A 33 -15.45 -13.34 -28.81
CA ILE A 33 -16.53 -14.01 -29.59
C ILE A 33 -17.62 -14.41 -28.61
N LYS A 34 -18.82 -13.83 -28.74
CA LYS A 34 -19.97 -14.13 -27.90
C LYS A 34 -20.44 -15.57 -28.12
N GLY A 35 -20.99 -16.18 -27.08
CA GLY A 35 -21.50 -17.56 -27.16
C GLY A 35 -20.41 -18.63 -27.03
N THR A 36 -19.18 -18.24 -26.72
CA THR A 36 -18.15 -19.21 -26.36
C THR A 36 -18.56 -19.89 -25.03
N PRO A 37 -18.60 -21.25 -24.98
CA PRO A 37 -19.02 -21.96 -23.78
C PRO A 37 -18.20 -21.54 -22.54
N ILE A 38 -18.85 -21.49 -21.35
CA ILE A 38 -18.20 -21.27 -20.05
C ILE A 38 -17.07 -22.28 -19.82
N ASP A 39 -17.22 -23.51 -20.33
CA ASP A 39 -16.19 -24.56 -20.35
C ASP A 39 -15.11 -24.32 -21.42
N SER A 40 -14.87 -23.08 -21.80
CA SER A 40 -13.81 -22.72 -22.73
C SER A 40 -12.46 -23.28 -22.28
N GLY A 41 -11.49 -23.28 -23.16
CA GLY A 41 -10.14 -23.77 -22.85
C GLY A 41 -9.37 -22.98 -21.81
N SER A 42 -9.95 -21.95 -21.18
CA SER A 42 -9.30 -21.10 -20.18
C SER A 42 -9.72 -21.42 -18.74
N PRO A 43 -8.83 -21.31 -17.73
CA PRO A 43 -9.12 -21.61 -16.33
C PRO A 43 -9.88 -20.46 -15.64
N ILE A 44 -11.21 -20.53 -15.67
CA ILE A 44 -12.10 -19.53 -15.06
C ILE A 44 -12.69 -20.10 -13.77
N SER A 45 -12.65 -19.30 -12.69
CA SER A 45 -13.42 -19.54 -11.45
C SER A 45 -14.55 -18.54 -11.35
N THR A 46 -15.76 -19.02 -11.09
CA THR A 46 -16.94 -18.17 -10.94
C THR A 46 -17.46 -18.25 -9.51
N PHE A 47 -17.71 -17.09 -8.91
CA PHE A 47 -18.42 -16.93 -7.64
C PHE A 47 -19.78 -16.34 -7.95
N ASP A 48 -20.80 -17.18 -7.93
CA ASP A 48 -22.18 -16.76 -8.16
C ASP A 48 -22.81 -16.12 -6.90
N ALA A 49 -23.97 -15.51 -7.06
CA ALA A 49 -24.69 -14.84 -5.98
C ALA A 49 -25.02 -15.79 -4.81
N GLU A 50 -25.22 -17.08 -5.09
CA GLU A 50 -25.47 -18.09 -4.08
C GLU A 50 -24.22 -18.36 -3.22
N SER A 51 -23.07 -18.58 -3.86
CA SER A 51 -21.79 -18.79 -3.19
C SER A 51 -21.39 -17.57 -2.34
N ILE A 52 -21.63 -16.37 -2.85
CA ILE A 52 -21.38 -15.10 -2.15
C ILE A 52 -22.28 -14.99 -0.90
N THR A 53 -23.57 -15.30 -1.04
CA THR A 53 -24.55 -15.24 0.05
C THR A 53 -24.28 -16.33 1.10
N ALA A 54 -23.94 -17.56 0.70
CA ALA A 54 -23.64 -18.65 1.61
C ALA A 54 -22.46 -18.35 2.52
N GLN A 55 -21.47 -17.61 2.03
CA GLN A 55 -20.30 -17.17 2.78
C GLN A 55 -20.56 -15.91 3.62
N ASN A 56 -21.76 -15.30 3.48
CA ASN A 56 -22.15 -14.04 4.12
C ASN A 56 -21.12 -12.92 3.88
N ASN A 57 -20.51 -12.90 2.68
CA ASN A 57 -19.60 -11.84 2.26
C ASN A 57 -20.42 -10.65 1.77
N LEU A 58 -20.30 -9.52 2.45
CA LEU A 58 -21.01 -8.28 2.09
C LEU A 58 -20.12 -7.25 1.40
N ASN A 59 -18.82 -7.56 1.22
CA ASN A 59 -17.92 -6.73 0.44
C ASN A 59 -16.94 -7.56 -0.40
N VAL A 60 -16.47 -6.94 -1.47
CA VAL A 60 -15.58 -7.56 -2.46
C VAL A 60 -14.26 -7.99 -1.84
N VAL A 61 -13.72 -7.22 -0.89
CA VAL A 61 -12.42 -7.49 -0.27
C VAL A 61 -12.43 -8.80 0.51
N GLU A 62 -13.50 -9.07 1.27
CA GLU A 62 -13.67 -10.34 2.01
C GLU A 62 -13.74 -11.53 1.04
N LEU A 63 -14.45 -11.37 -0.09
CA LEU A 63 -14.53 -12.39 -1.11
C LEU A 63 -13.14 -12.71 -1.71
N ILE A 64 -12.39 -11.68 -2.11
CA ILE A 64 -11.08 -11.85 -2.75
C ILE A 64 -10.05 -12.47 -1.80
N ARG A 65 -10.10 -12.14 -0.51
CA ARG A 65 -9.21 -12.77 0.49
C ARG A 65 -9.37 -14.29 0.58
N MET A 66 -10.53 -14.81 0.19
CA MET A 66 -10.80 -16.24 0.19
C MET A 66 -10.34 -16.97 -1.06
N VAL A 67 -9.83 -16.25 -2.06
CA VAL A 67 -9.28 -16.84 -3.30
C VAL A 67 -7.85 -17.34 -3.05
N PRO A 68 -7.57 -18.66 -3.09
CA PRO A 68 -6.25 -19.19 -2.76
C PRO A 68 -5.12 -18.67 -3.67
N GLY A 69 -5.43 -18.37 -4.93
CA GLY A 69 -4.48 -17.81 -5.91
C GLY A 69 -4.21 -16.31 -5.75
N ALA A 70 -4.93 -15.60 -4.86
CA ALA A 70 -4.67 -14.20 -4.55
C ALA A 70 -3.67 -14.08 -3.40
N ASN A 71 -2.57 -13.36 -3.60
CA ASN A 71 -1.48 -13.23 -2.63
C ASN A 71 -1.01 -11.80 -2.51
N GLY A 72 -0.81 -11.30 -1.27
CA GLY A 72 -0.16 -10.03 -1.02
C GLY A 72 -1.04 -8.81 -1.34
N MET A 73 -2.25 -8.73 -0.76
CA MET A 73 -3.09 -7.53 -0.84
C MET A 73 -2.44 -6.37 -0.08
N ASP A 74 -2.56 -5.16 -0.62
CA ASP A 74 -2.13 -3.93 0.02
C ASP A 74 -3.35 -3.13 0.54
N GLY A 75 -3.15 -2.27 1.54
CA GLY A 75 -4.11 -1.27 2.01
C GLY A 75 -5.10 -1.70 3.08
N GLU A 76 -5.26 -2.98 3.37
CA GLU A 76 -6.26 -3.51 4.31
C GLU A 76 -5.82 -3.56 5.78
N SER A 77 -4.53 -3.50 6.03
CA SER A 77 -3.94 -3.41 7.36
C SER A 77 -2.70 -2.54 7.30
N ASN A 78 -2.21 -2.09 8.44
CA ASN A 78 -0.96 -1.34 8.46
C ASN A 78 0.20 -2.19 7.89
N GLN A 79 0.79 -1.70 6.84
CA GLN A 79 1.83 -2.38 6.07
C GLN A 79 2.97 -1.39 5.81
N PHE A 80 3.98 -1.38 6.67
CA PHE A 80 5.10 -0.44 6.57
C PHE A 80 5.81 -0.42 5.21
N GLY A 81 5.68 -1.50 4.42
CA GLY A 81 6.21 -1.57 3.06
C GLY A 81 5.34 -0.89 2.00
N SER A 82 4.07 -0.61 2.30
CA SER A 82 3.09 0.00 1.39
C SER A 82 2.32 1.17 2.01
N ASN A 83 2.95 1.89 2.93
CA ASN A 83 2.38 3.10 3.52
C ASN A 83 1.96 4.10 2.44
N GLY A 84 0.76 4.65 2.59
CA GLY A 84 0.14 5.56 1.64
C GLY A 84 -0.91 4.90 0.75
N ALA A 85 -1.13 3.58 0.87
CA ALA A 85 -2.20 2.85 0.19
C ALA A 85 -3.42 2.59 1.09
N GLU A 86 -3.43 3.11 2.32
CA GLU A 86 -4.54 2.92 3.25
C GLU A 86 -5.85 3.46 2.65
N GLY A 87 -6.90 2.66 2.74
CA GLY A 87 -8.19 2.93 2.10
C GLY A 87 -8.29 2.45 0.65
N VAL A 88 -7.20 1.91 0.06
CA VAL A 88 -7.23 1.27 -1.25
C VAL A 88 -7.00 -0.22 -1.08
N SER A 89 -8.00 -1.03 -1.39
CA SER A 89 -7.87 -2.48 -1.42
C SER A 89 -7.74 -2.98 -2.86
N ASN A 90 -6.97 -4.04 -3.06
CA ASN A 90 -6.64 -4.53 -4.40
C ASN A 90 -6.61 -6.05 -4.48
N ILE A 91 -6.43 -6.56 -5.68
CA ILE A 91 -6.19 -7.97 -5.93
C ILE A 91 -4.81 -8.19 -6.56
N ASN A 92 -4.09 -9.18 -6.07
CA ASN A 92 -2.77 -9.57 -6.56
C ASN A 92 -2.77 -11.06 -6.88
N MET A 93 -3.12 -11.39 -8.12
CA MET A 93 -3.14 -12.77 -8.56
C MET A 93 -1.72 -13.34 -8.63
N ARG A 94 -1.52 -14.52 -8.07
CA ARG A 94 -0.26 -15.26 -8.03
C ARG A 94 0.92 -14.52 -7.39
N GLY A 95 0.67 -13.40 -6.71
CA GLY A 95 1.71 -12.56 -6.12
C GLY A 95 2.61 -11.84 -7.13
N LEU A 96 2.19 -11.74 -8.38
CA LEU A 96 2.96 -11.11 -9.46
C LEU A 96 2.98 -9.58 -9.39
N GLY A 97 2.16 -8.99 -8.55
CA GLY A 97 2.00 -7.54 -8.37
C GLY A 97 0.58 -7.06 -8.70
N THR A 98 0.08 -6.12 -7.91
CA THR A 98 -1.30 -5.62 -8.02
C THR A 98 -1.60 -4.95 -9.37
N GLN A 99 -0.58 -4.36 -9.98
CA GLN A 99 -0.65 -3.71 -11.30
C GLN A 99 -0.69 -4.69 -12.49
N ARG A 100 -0.58 -6.00 -12.24
CA ARG A 100 -0.57 -7.06 -13.26
C ARG A 100 -1.83 -7.94 -13.23
N THR A 101 -2.81 -7.55 -12.41
CA THR A 101 -4.15 -8.16 -12.37
C THR A 101 -5.17 -7.16 -12.90
N LEU A 102 -5.75 -7.43 -14.05
CA LEU A 102 -6.74 -6.54 -14.64
C LEU A 102 -8.08 -6.69 -13.92
N VAL A 103 -8.68 -5.57 -13.54
CA VAL A 103 -10.02 -5.51 -12.94
C VAL A 103 -10.99 -4.89 -13.92
N LEU A 104 -12.09 -5.58 -14.15
CA LEU A 104 -13.20 -5.17 -15.03
C LEU A 104 -14.50 -5.08 -14.24
N ILE A 105 -15.38 -4.20 -14.69
CA ILE A 105 -16.80 -4.17 -14.30
C ILE A 105 -17.59 -4.30 -15.60
N ASN A 106 -18.46 -5.30 -15.70
CA ASN A 106 -19.21 -5.64 -16.90
C ASN A 106 -18.34 -5.70 -18.18
N GLY A 107 -17.14 -6.30 -18.05
CA GLY A 107 -16.19 -6.43 -19.16
C GLY A 107 -15.42 -5.16 -19.53
N LYS A 108 -15.63 -4.04 -18.84
CA LYS A 108 -14.96 -2.77 -19.12
C LYS A 108 -13.96 -2.39 -18.01
N ARG A 109 -12.81 -1.84 -18.42
CA ARG A 109 -11.74 -1.43 -17.51
C ARG A 109 -12.23 -0.39 -16.48
N GLN A 110 -11.72 -0.50 -15.25
CA GLN A 110 -11.89 0.50 -14.20
C GLN A 110 -10.58 1.28 -14.02
N VAL A 111 -10.70 2.58 -13.68
CA VAL A 111 -9.54 3.42 -13.37
C VAL A 111 -8.83 2.90 -12.11
N THR A 112 -7.51 3.01 -12.09
CA THR A 112 -6.70 2.71 -10.90
C THR A 112 -6.76 3.85 -9.88
N ALA A 113 -6.64 3.52 -8.61
CA ALA A 113 -6.49 4.53 -7.55
C ALA A 113 -5.25 5.39 -7.80
N PRO A 114 -5.29 6.69 -7.45
CA PRO A 114 -4.22 7.64 -7.73
C PRO A 114 -3.05 7.53 -6.75
N LEU A 115 -2.51 6.32 -6.58
CA LEU A 115 -1.38 6.03 -5.72
C LEU A 115 -0.06 6.20 -6.48
N ARG A 116 0.85 7.03 -5.96
CA ARG A 116 2.15 7.32 -6.58
C ARG A 116 3.31 6.55 -6.00
N THR A 117 3.13 5.86 -4.87
CA THR A 117 4.25 5.25 -4.15
C THR A 117 4.07 3.76 -3.92
N GLY A 118 5.06 2.97 -4.30
CA GLY A 118 5.38 1.63 -3.80
C GLY A 118 4.32 0.51 -3.82
N ALA A 119 3.07 0.84 -3.63
CA ALA A 119 1.97 -0.13 -3.57
C ALA A 119 1.51 -0.64 -4.95
N GLY A 120 2.07 -0.10 -6.03
CA GLY A 120 1.63 -0.39 -7.39
C GLY A 120 0.29 0.26 -7.73
N ARG A 121 -0.02 0.31 -9.03
CA ARG A 121 -1.30 0.82 -9.51
C ARG A 121 -2.31 -0.29 -9.51
N SER A 122 -3.42 -0.07 -8.85
CA SER A 122 -4.49 -1.05 -8.74
C SER A 122 -5.84 -0.36 -8.66
N VAL A 123 -6.87 -1.05 -9.10
CA VAL A 123 -8.24 -0.61 -8.88
C VAL A 123 -8.58 -0.73 -7.40
N ASN A 124 -9.26 0.27 -6.84
CA ASN A 124 -9.77 0.18 -5.48
C ASN A 124 -11.02 -0.71 -5.45
N LEU A 125 -10.92 -1.87 -4.80
CA LEU A 125 -12.03 -2.81 -4.68
C LEU A 125 -13.18 -2.29 -3.82
N HIS A 126 -12.95 -1.26 -3.01
CA HIS A 126 -14.02 -0.61 -2.23
C HIS A 126 -15.00 0.19 -3.10
N ASP A 127 -14.61 0.53 -4.34
CA ASP A 127 -15.49 1.24 -5.29
C ASP A 127 -16.50 0.31 -5.98
N ILE A 128 -16.38 -1.03 -5.82
CA ILE A 128 -17.20 -2.02 -6.51
C ILE A 128 -18.50 -2.27 -5.74
N PRO A 129 -19.66 -2.14 -6.36
CA PRO A 129 -20.96 -2.20 -5.70
C PRO A 129 -21.41 -3.65 -5.44
N MET A 130 -20.86 -4.28 -4.40
CA MET A 130 -21.11 -5.69 -4.06
C MET A 130 -22.60 -6.08 -4.10
N ALA A 131 -23.49 -5.19 -3.67
CA ALA A 131 -24.93 -5.45 -3.59
C ALA A 131 -25.63 -5.49 -4.96
N ALA A 132 -24.99 -4.96 -6.00
CA ALA A 132 -25.47 -4.97 -7.38
C ALA A 132 -24.93 -6.17 -8.19
N LEU A 133 -24.01 -6.95 -7.65
CA LEU A 133 -23.36 -8.04 -8.39
C LEU A 133 -24.23 -9.28 -8.48
N SER A 134 -24.27 -9.89 -9.67
CA SER A 134 -24.78 -11.25 -9.92
C SER A 134 -23.69 -12.29 -9.73
N ARG A 135 -22.46 -12.02 -10.17
CA ARG A 135 -21.33 -12.93 -10.06
C ARG A 135 -19.98 -12.22 -10.20
N VAL A 136 -18.92 -12.93 -9.82
CA VAL A 136 -17.53 -12.53 -10.05
C VAL A 136 -16.83 -13.65 -10.79
N GLU A 137 -16.20 -13.31 -11.91
CA GLU A 137 -15.43 -14.24 -12.75
C GLU A 137 -13.94 -13.93 -12.59
N ILE A 138 -13.13 -14.96 -12.36
CA ILE A 138 -11.68 -14.85 -12.21
C ILE A 138 -11.00 -15.74 -13.23
N LEU A 139 -10.39 -15.14 -14.23
CA LEU A 139 -9.53 -15.81 -15.19
C LEU A 139 -8.11 -15.92 -14.60
N LYS A 140 -7.64 -17.15 -14.39
CA LYS A 140 -6.39 -17.47 -13.69
C LYS A 140 -5.17 -17.59 -14.63
N GLU A 141 -5.25 -17.01 -15.82
CA GLU A 141 -4.17 -16.95 -16.81
C GLU A 141 -4.04 -15.54 -17.38
N GLY A 142 -3.00 -15.29 -18.13
CA GLY A 142 -2.87 -14.04 -18.86
C GLY A 142 -3.94 -13.88 -19.94
N ALA A 143 -4.26 -12.64 -20.31
CA ALA A 143 -5.28 -12.35 -21.29
C ALA A 143 -5.00 -11.09 -22.12
N ALA A 144 -3.73 -10.77 -22.36
CA ALA A 144 -3.36 -9.55 -23.07
C ALA A 144 -3.84 -9.54 -24.53
N ALA A 145 -3.92 -10.70 -25.20
CA ALA A 145 -4.48 -10.80 -26.55
C ALA A 145 -5.95 -10.37 -26.64
N THR A 146 -6.70 -10.56 -25.54
CA THR A 146 -8.11 -10.16 -25.45
C THR A 146 -8.27 -8.74 -24.92
N TYR A 147 -7.62 -8.43 -23.80
CA TYR A 147 -7.85 -7.20 -23.04
C TYR A 147 -6.71 -6.18 -23.08
N GLY A 148 -5.58 -6.52 -23.71
CA GLY A 148 -4.40 -5.65 -23.77
C GLY A 148 -3.57 -5.64 -22.48
N SER A 149 -2.81 -4.58 -22.29
CA SER A 149 -1.94 -4.35 -21.13
C SER A 149 -2.60 -4.67 -19.80
N ASP A 150 -1.79 -5.01 -18.78
CA ASP A 150 -2.15 -5.26 -17.39
C ASP A 150 -2.81 -6.62 -17.11
N ALA A 151 -3.28 -7.34 -18.14
CA ALA A 151 -3.85 -8.67 -18.00
C ALA A 151 -2.78 -9.76 -18.02
N ILE A 152 -1.77 -9.68 -17.14
CA ILE A 152 -0.65 -10.63 -17.10
C ILE A 152 -0.96 -11.80 -16.16
N ALA A 153 -1.23 -11.49 -14.88
CA ALA A 153 -1.43 -12.49 -13.83
C ALA A 153 -2.83 -13.11 -13.84
N GLY A 154 -3.77 -12.40 -14.44
CA GLY A 154 -5.17 -12.77 -14.54
C GLY A 154 -6.09 -11.58 -14.75
N VAL A 155 -7.38 -11.89 -14.89
CA VAL A 155 -8.46 -10.90 -15.02
C VAL A 155 -9.55 -11.22 -14.02
N VAL A 156 -10.06 -10.19 -13.35
CA VAL A 156 -11.22 -10.29 -12.47
C VAL A 156 -12.32 -9.40 -12.98
N ASN A 157 -13.46 -10.00 -13.33
CA ASN A 157 -14.61 -9.30 -13.88
C ASN A 157 -15.78 -9.36 -12.87
N PHE A 158 -16.25 -8.21 -12.47
CA PHE A 158 -17.42 -8.05 -11.61
C PHE A 158 -18.62 -7.78 -12.50
N ILE A 159 -19.63 -8.63 -12.41
CA ILE A 159 -20.81 -8.58 -13.27
C ILE A 159 -22.03 -8.23 -12.43
N THR A 160 -22.74 -7.17 -12.81
CA THR A 160 -23.94 -6.70 -12.14
C THR A 160 -25.16 -7.56 -12.54
N ASP A 161 -26.19 -7.53 -11.69
CA ASP A 161 -27.46 -8.23 -11.95
C ASP A 161 -28.39 -7.31 -12.75
N SER A 162 -28.13 -7.21 -14.05
CA SER A 162 -28.87 -6.34 -14.98
C SER A 162 -30.34 -6.73 -15.12
N THR A 163 -30.74 -7.91 -14.67
CA THR A 163 -32.11 -8.43 -14.76
C THR A 163 -32.87 -8.35 -13.42
N PHE A 164 -32.23 -7.84 -12.37
CA PHE A 164 -32.86 -7.75 -11.07
C PHE A 164 -34.12 -6.88 -11.08
N GLU A 165 -35.20 -7.43 -10.58
CA GLU A 165 -36.45 -6.73 -10.34
C GLU A 165 -36.86 -6.80 -8.86
N GLY A 166 -37.38 -5.71 -8.33
CA GLY A 166 -37.84 -5.61 -6.95
C GLY A 166 -36.93 -4.74 -6.07
N LEU A 167 -37.05 -4.94 -4.77
CA LEU A 167 -36.28 -4.26 -3.72
C LEU A 167 -35.53 -5.25 -2.86
N LYS A 168 -34.22 -5.07 -2.69
CA LYS A 168 -33.38 -5.82 -1.76
C LYS A 168 -32.70 -4.85 -0.78
N VAL A 169 -32.87 -5.10 0.51
CA VAL A 169 -32.22 -4.33 1.58
C VAL A 169 -31.37 -5.27 2.43
N ASN A 170 -30.08 -4.96 2.57
CA ASN A 170 -29.19 -5.70 3.46
C ASN A 170 -28.75 -4.81 4.62
N LEU A 171 -28.73 -5.38 5.81
CA LEU A 171 -28.18 -4.78 7.03
C LEU A 171 -27.18 -5.76 7.63
N GLY A 172 -26.02 -5.28 8.03
CA GLY A 172 -24.98 -6.08 8.66
C GLY A 172 -24.33 -5.38 9.84
N ALA A 173 -23.94 -6.16 10.82
CA ALA A 173 -23.13 -5.71 11.93
C ALA A 173 -22.01 -6.72 12.18
N LYS A 174 -20.80 -6.22 12.48
CA LYS A 174 -19.60 -7.01 12.76
C LYS A 174 -19.04 -6.63 14.10
N GLY A 175 -18.86 -7.59 14.99
CA GLY A 175 -18.16 -7.41 16.25
C GLY A 175 -16.76 -8.01 16.15
N PHE A 176 -15.74 -7.20 16.45
CA PHE A 176 -14.33 -7.59 16.43
C PHE A 176 -13.77 -7.66 17.85
N ASN A 177 -12.87 -8.61 18.08
CA ASN A 177 -12.15 -8.66 19.34
C ASN A 177 -11.11 -7.52 19.37
N GLY A 178 -11.19 -6.65 20.40
CA GLY A 178 -10.27 -5.50 20.56
C GLY A 178 -10.69 -4.20 19.86
N ALA A 179 -11.79 -4.20 19.09
CA ALA A 179 -12.32 -2.95 18.53
C ALA A 179 -13.07 -2.14 19.59
N VAL A 180 -13.04 -0.81 19.44
CA VAL A 180 -13.78 0.11 20.31
C VAL A 180 -15.23 0.24 19.88
N ASP A 181 -15.52 0.08 18.59
CA ASP A 181 -16.85 0.16 17.98
C ASP A 181 -17.14 -1.10 17.14
N GLU A 182 -18.35 -1.20 16.62
CA GLU A 182 -18.81 -2.30 15.78
C GLU A 182 -18.75 -1.89 14.30
N GLY A 183 -18.30 -2.80 13.44
CA GLY A 183 -18.45 -2.64 11.99
C GLY A 183 -19.92 -2.69 11.60
N ARG A 184 -20.31 -1.89 10.61
CA ARG A 184 -21.70 -1.76 10.13
C ARG A 184 -21.72 -1.78 8.62
N GLU A 185 -22.73 -2.45 8.06
CA GLU A 185 -22.93 -2.53 6.62
C GLU A 185 -24.42 -2.31 6.31
N PHE A 186 -24.66 -1.54 5.28
CA PHE A 186 -25.99 -1.28 4.78
C PHE A 186 -25.97 -1.27 3.25
N SER A 187 -26.96 -1.91 2.61
CA SER A 187 -27.17 -1.69 1.19
C SER A 187 -28.65 -1.76 0.83
N ILE A 188 -29.01 -1.04 -0.21
CA ILE A 188 -30.31 -1.08 -0.84
C ILE A 188 -30.12 -1.20 -2.34
N THR A 189 -30.76 -2.19 -2.94
CA THR A 189 -30.77 -2.41 -4.39
C THR A 189 -32.23 -2.43 -4.85
N TYR A 190 -32.52 -1.65 -5.89
CA TYR A 190 -33.83 -1.55 -6.50
C TYR A 190 -33.71 -1.76 -8.01
N GLY A 191 -34.50 -2.66 -8.54
CA GLY A 191 -34.60 -2.94 -9.96
C GLY A 191 -36.04 -2.87 -10.45
N THR A 192 -36.27 -2.37 -11.66
CA THR A 192 -37.59 -2.31 -12.25
C THR A 192 -37.53 -2.12 -13.76
N MET A 193 -38.54 -2.59 -14.45
CA MET A 193 -38.74 -2.28 -15.89
C MET A 193 -39.47 -0.94 -16.05
N ILE A 194 -38.92 -0.03 -16.82
CA ILE A 194 -39.51 1.26 -17.17
C ILE A 194 -39.63 1.34 -18.70
N ASN A 195 -40.82 1.07 -19.23
CA ASN A 195 -41.07 1.05 -20.68
C ASN A 195 -40.03 0.21 -21.47
N ASP A 196 -39.88 -1.05 -21.05
CA ASP A 196 -38.97 -2.01 -21.65
C ASP A 196 -37.46 -1.71 -21.48
N VAL A 197 -37.11 -0.76 -20.60
CA VAL A 197 -35.76 -0.51 -20.13
C VAL A 197 -35.65 -1.03 -18.70
N ASN A 198 -34.76 -1.97 -18.49
CA ASN A 198 -34.40 -2.37 -17.12
C ASN A 198 -33.58 -1.29 -16.44
N PHE A 199 -34.02 -0.87 -15.28
CA PHE A 199 -33.31 0.07 -14.41
C PHE A 199 -32.87 -0.65 -13.13
N LEU A 200 -31.57 -0.63 -12.85
CA LEU A 200 -31.00 -1.09 -11.59
C LEU A 200 -30.34 0.07 -10.86
N MET A 201 -30.60 0.20 -9.57
CA MET A 201 -29.91 1.12 -8.67
C MET A 201 -29.47 0.39 -7.41
N SER A 202 -28.23 0.59 -6.99
CA SER A 202 -27.72 0.07 -5.73
C SER A 202 -26.97 1.15 -4.97
N LEU A 203 -27.25 1.27 -3.67
CA LEU A 203 -26.54 2.13 -2.73
C LEU A 203 -25.99 1.24 -1.61
N GLY A 204 -24.70 1.31 -1.37
CA GLY A 204 -24.00 0.59 -0.30
C GLY A 204 -23.26 1.56 0.61
N HIS A 205 -23.21 1.23 1.89
CA HIS A 205 -22.35 1.90 2.87
C HIS A 205 -21.77 0.88 3.84
N GLN A 206 -20.49 1.02 4.15
CA GLN A 206 -19.77 0.18 5.09
C GLN A 206 -18.91 1.04 5.99
N TYR A 207 -19.00 0.80 7.29
CA TYR A 207 -18.12 1.34 8.31
C TYR A 207 -17.26 0.22 8.89
N LYS A 208 -15.94 0.42 8.94
CA LYS A 208 -14.96 -0.43 9.62
C LYS A 208 -14.42 0.35 10.83
N PRO A 209 -14.47 -0.18 12.06
CA PRO A 209 -13.86 0.47 13.22
C PRO A 209 -12.33 0.32 13.21
N GLU A 210 -11.64 1.21 13.90
CA GLU A 210 -10.21 1.01 14.17
C GLU A 210 -9.98 -0.16 15.12
N ILE A 211 -8.88 -0.88 14.91
CA ILE A 211 -8.37 -1.90 15.82
C ILE A 211 -6.90 -1.62 16.08
N ALA A 212 -6.58 -1.13 17.27
CA ALA A 212 -5.22 -0.79 17.62
C ALA A 212 -4.35 -2.04 17.84
N ILE A 213 -3.13 -2.01 17.35
CA ILE A 213 -2.19 -3.14 17.50
C ILE A 213 -1.94 -3.49 18.98
N LYS A 214 -1.93 -2.47 19.86
CA LYS A 214 -1.75 -2.66 21.31
C LYS A 214 -2.84 -3.48 21.96
N ASP A 215 -4.02 -3.56 21.33
CA ASP A 215 -5.18 -4.28 21.84
C ASP A 215 -5.26 -5.74 21.29
N THR A 216 -4.30 -6.11 20.46
CA THR A 216 -4.13 -7.48 19.96
C THR A 216 -3.19 -8.30 20.87
N ASN A 217 -3.32 -9.62 20.82
CA ASN A 217 -2.49 -10.53 21.64
C ASN A 217 -1.09 -10.78 21.05
N PHE A 218 -0.81 -10.33 19.83
CA PHE A 218 0.42 -10.65 19.08
C PHE A 218 1.25 -9.42 18.70
N GLY A 219 0.62 -8.25 18.58
CA GLY A 219 1.21 -7.10 17.91
C GLY A 219 2.30 -6.38 18.70
N ILE A 220 2.20 -6.33 20.04
CA ILE A 220 3.18 -5.67 20.90
C ILE A 220 4.02 -6.71 21.62
N ARG A 221 5.33 -6.66 21.39
CA ARG A 221 6.32 -7.55 22.01
C ARG A 221 7.46 -6.77 22.66
N SER A 222 8.11 -7.40 23.64
CA SER A 222 9.31 -6.83 24.23
C SER A 222 10.44 -6.74 23.21
N TYR A 223 11.41 -5.86 23.46
CA TYR A 223 12.60 -5.77 22.62
C TYR A 223 13.41 -7.08 22.59
N ALA A 224 13.42 -7.81 23.71
CA ALA A 224 14.11 -9.09 23.79
C ALA A 224 13.48 -10.18 22.90
N ASP A 225 12.14 -10.16 22.78
CA ASP A 225 11.39 -11.17 22.00
C ASP A 225 11.31 -10.80 20.53
N SER A 226 11.27 -9.49 20.20
CA SER A 226 11.22 -8.98 18.83
C SER A 226 11.95 -7.65 18.72
N PRO A 227 13.25 -7.65 18.47
CA PRO A 227 14.03 -6.42 18.29
C PRO A 227 13.59 -5.58 17.08
N ARG A 228 12.92 -6.20 16.11
CA ARG A 228 12.36 -5.54 14.91
C ARG A 228 10.91 -5.09 15.09
N GLY A 229 10.26 -5.45 16.19
CA GLY A 229 8.86 -5.15 16.51
C GLY A 229 8.60 -3.68 16.81
N GLY A 230 8.89 -2.80 15.84
CA GLY A 230 8.62 -1.38 15.94
C GLY A 230 9.53 -0.59 16.90
N TRP A 231 10.73 -1.08 17.20
CA TRP A 231 11.69 -0.43 18.09
C TRP A 231 12.65 0.50 17.33
N SER A 232 12.38 1.82 17.38
CA SER A 232 13.24 2.85 16.79
C SER A 232 14.41 3.23 17.70
N THR A 233 15.57 3.51 17.11
CA THR A 233 16.72 4.11 17.80
C THR A 233 16.57 5.63 18.00
N MET A 234 15.50 6.20 17.47
CA MET A 234 15.15 7.62 17.61
C MET A 234 13.97 7.73 18.56
N GLY A 235 14.27 7.82 19.84
CA GLY A 235 13.27 7.95 20.90
C GLY A 235 12.94 9.40 21.25
N ASN A 236 12.07 9.55 22.22
CA ASN A 236 11.90 10.70 23.08
C ASN A 236 11.66 10.12 24.45
N PRO A 237 12.61 10.22 25.34
CA PRO A 237 13.84 11.07 25.39
C PRO A 237 14.92 10.75 24.35
N PRO A 238 15.88 11.69 24.15
CA PRO A 238 16.86 11.61 23.09
C PRO A 238 17.97 10.60 23.36
N THR A 239 18.68 10.27 22.28
CA THR A 239 20.05 9.77 22.33
C THR A 239 20.97 10.91 21.89
N PHE A 240 21.96 11.22 22.68
CA PHE A 240 22.99 12.19 22.35
C PHE A 240 24.03 11.53 21.44
N VAL A 241 24.33 12.18 20.31
CA VAL A 241 25.24 11.64 19.30
C VAL A 241 26.48 12.50 19.25
N TYR A 242 27.56 11.86 19.29
CA TYR A 242 28.86 12.53 19.31
C TYR A 242 29.70 12.06 18.15
N ALA A 243 30.19 12.98 17.31
CA ALA A 243 31.02 12.65 16.17
C ALA A 243 32.43 12.28 16.61
N GLY A 244 32.69 10.98 16.58
CA GLY A 244 33.95 10.33 16.65
C GLY A 244 35.21 11.13 16.94
N GLY A 245 35.43 11.44 18.19
CA GLY A 245 36.79 11.57 18.65
C GLY A 245 37.37 10.16 18.77
N SER A 246 38.38 9.86 17.99
CA SER A 246 39.04 8.55 17.88
C SER A 246 39.80 8.12 19.17
N SER A 247 39.52 8.70 20.32
CA SER A 247 40.39 8.58 21.51
C SER A 247 39.72 8.35 22.84
N SER A 248 38.42 8.18 22.95
CA SER A 248 37.88 7.81 24.26
C SER A 248 37.93 6.27 24.42
N ALA A 249 39.10 5.80 24.83
CA ALA A 249 39.28 4.39 25.23
C ALA A 249 38.35 3.99 26.40
N ALA A 250 37.81 4.94 27.14
CA ALA A 250 36.90 4.74 28.28
C ALA A 250 35.48 4.41 27.82
N LEU A 251 35.03 4.86 26.60
CA LEU A 251 33.71 4.64 26.09
C LEU A 251 33.70 3.72 24.84
N GLY A 252 34.82 3.08 24.52
CA GLY A 252 34.91 2.07 23.46
C GLY A 252 34.47 2.58 22.09
N ASN A 253 34.78 3.82 21.69
CA ASN A 253 34.28 4.49 20.49
C ASN A 253 32.74 4.64 20.45
N ALA A 254 32.02 4.54 21.56
CA ALA A 254 30.59 4.71 21.62
C ALA A 254 30.22 6.18 21.35
N ALA A 255 29.74 6.41 20.15
CA ALA A 255 29.31 7.74 19.73
C ALA A 255 27.89 8.09 20.26
N PHE A 256 27.32 7.28 21.18
CA PHE A 256 25.91 7.42 21.58
C PHE A 256 25.75 7.32 23.10
N LEU A 257 25.12 8.34 23.69
CA LEU A 257 24.73 8.36 25.09
C LEU A 257 23.21 8.52 25.18
N SER A 258 22.50 7.61 25.80
CA SER A 258 21.06 7.77 26.02
C SER A 258 20.82 8.72 27.18
N ASP A 259 19.68 9.44 27.12
CA ASP A 259 19.16 10.17 28.27
C ASP A 259 19.02 9.20 29.47
N PRO A 260 19.58 9.50 30.63
CA PRO A 260 19.52 8.61 31.79
C PRO A 260 18.10 8.36 32.31
N GLY A 261 17.17 9.27 32.09
CA GLY A 261 15.74 9.11 32.40
C GLY A 261 14.95 8.34 31.31
N CYS A 262 15.60 7.78 30.31
CA CYS A 262 14.98 7.09 29.21
C CYS A 262 13.90 6.08 29.65
N ASN A 263 14.25 5.15 30.55
CA ASN A 263 13.32 4.11 31.01
C ASN A 263 12.14 4.69 31.82
N ASN A 264 12.34 5.81 32.50
CA ASN A 264 11.31 6.46 33.28
C ASN A 264 10.30 7.23 32.43
N ALA A 265 10.79 7.76 31.32
CA ALA A 265 10.02 8.59 30.39
C ALA A 265 9.40 7.82 29.20
N GLY A 266 9.55 6.51 29.14
CA GLY A 266 8.90 5.69 28.12
C GLY A 266 9.79 5.19 27.00
N GLY A 267 11.09 5.42 27.09
CA GLY A 267 12.07 4.79 26.23
C GLY A 267 12.60 3.48 26.82
N LEU A 268 13.28 2.69 26.02
CA LEU A 268 14.04 1.53 26.46
C LEU A 268 15.52 1.79 26.23
N ASN A 269 16.27 1.89 27.33
CA ASN A 269 17.72 2.00 27.28
C ASN A 269 18.34 0.63 26.94
N THR A 270 18.96 0.53 25.77
CA THR A 270 19.59 -0.70 25.29
C THR A 270 21.06 -0.46 24.98
N PRO A 271 21.96 -1.30 25.49
CA PRO A 271 23.35 -1.29 25.07
C PRO A 271 23.46 -1.63 23.57
N PHE A 272 24.44 -1.06 22.91
CA PHE A 272 24.73 -1.36 21.52
C PHE A 272 25.41 -2.72 21.40
N GLY A 273 24.71 -3.72 20.84
CA GLY A 273 25.19 -5.10 20.79
C GLY A 273 26.40 -5.40 19.92
N ALA A 274 26.85 -4.47 19.07
CA ALA A 274 27.93 -4.77 18.10
C ALA A 274 29.03 -3.70 18.00
N MET A 275 28.92 -2.59 18.68
CA MET A 275 29.93 -1.54 18.66
C MET A 275 30.64 -1.41 20.02
N GLY A 276 31.58 -2.29 20.24
CA GLY A 276 32.50 -2.19 21.35
C GLY A 276 32.25 -3.20 22.47
N THR A 277 33.14 -4.14 22.61
CA THR A 277 33.14 -5.19 23.62
C THR A 277 33.45 -4.73 25.05
N ASN A 278 33.48 -3.43 25.32
CA ASN A 278 33.90 -2.86 26.61
C ASN A 278 32.97 -1.76 27.14
N ILE A 279 31.68 -1.92 26.96
CA ILE A 279 30.72 -1.07 27.65
C ILE A 279 30.52 -1.66 29.04
N GLU A 280 30.96 -0.97 30.05
CA GLU A 280 30.66 -1.34 31.45
C GLU A 280 29.15 -1.38 31.60
N ALA A 281 28.55 -2.56 31.69
CA ALA A 281 27.13 -2.78 31.86
C ALA A 281 26.51 -2.03 33.05
N ASP A 282 27.33 -1.56 33.97
CA ASP A 282 26.94 -0.91 35.21
C ASP A 282 26.67 0.60 35.09
N LYS A 283 27.03 1.23 33.95
CA LYS A 283 26.83 2.68 33.80
C LYS A 283 25.53 3.10 33.14
N GLY A 284 24.79 2.21 32.52
CA GLY A 284 23.43 2.45 31.97
C GLY A 284 23.26 3.61 30.94
N LEU A 285 24.36 4.24 30.52
CA LEU A 285 24.36 5.50 29.77
C LEU A 285 24.73 5.31 28.30
N THR A 286 25.39 4.20 27.97
CA THR A 286 25.85 3.95 26.59
C THR A 286 24.81 3.17 25.81
N GLY A 287 24.44 3.65 24.63
CA GLY A 287 23.46 3.02 23.75
C GLY A 287 22.39 3.96 23.26
N PHE A 288 21.30 3.39 22.77
CA PHE A 288 20.17 4.17 22.31
C PHE A 288 19.03 4.19 23.34
N CYS A 289 18.38 5.34 23.49
CA CYS A 289 17.03 5.38 24.02
C CYS A 289 16.07 4.93 22.91
N ARG A 290 15.60 3.68 23.00
CA ARG A 290 14.68 3.11 22.00
C ARG A 290 13.24 3.42 22.34
N TYR A 291 12.46 3.53 21.31
CA TYR A 291 11.05 3.86 21.37
C TYR A 291 10.23 2.92 20.48
N GLN A 292 9.17 2.33 21.02
CA GLN A 292 8.29 1.44 20.25
C GLN A 292 7.18 2.26 19.57
N TYR A 293 7.40 2.58 18.30
CA TYR A 293 6.47 3.43 17.57
C TYR A 293 5.18 2.69 17.18
N THR A 294 5.25 1.39 16.94
CA THR A 294 4.09 0.59 16.55
C THR A 294 3.01 0.48 17.61
N TYR A 295 3.30 0.85 18.86
CA TYR A 295 2.28 0.93 19.90
C TYR A 295 1.09 1.84 19.54
N PHE A 296 1.32 2.82 18.68
CA PHE A 296 0.33 3.81 18.26
C PHE A 296 -0.34 3.46 16.94
N ASP A 297 0.16 2.46 16.24
CA ASP A 297 -0.37 2.04 14.95
C ASP A 297 -1.61 1.13 15.13
N ASN A 298 -2.41 1.00 14.08
CA ASN A 298 -3.57 0.13 14.03
C ASN A 298 -3.28 -1.09 13.13
N VAL A 299 -3.89 -2.23 13.43
CA VAL A 299 -3.97 -3.37 12.51
C VAL A 299 -5.09 -3.22 11.50
N GLN A 300 -6.11 -2.43 11.83
CA GLN A 300 -7.18 -1.98 10.97
C GLN A 300 -7.46 -0.52 11.26
N GLU A 301 -7.47 0.31 10.23
CA GLU A 301 -7.84 1.72 10.35
C GLU A 301 -9.36 1.88 10.36
N GLU A 302 -9.83 2.98 10.98
CA GLU A 302 -11.20 3.44 10.80
C GLU A 302 -11.44 3.80 9.33
N GLN A 303 -12.51 3.28 8.75
CA GLN A 303 -12.80 3.48 7.34
C GLN A 303 -14.28 3.48 7.05
N ASP A 304 -14.73 4.47 6.26
CA ASP A 304 -16.06 4.58 5.68
C ASP A 304 -16.00 4.37 4.16
N ASN A 305 -16.83 3.47 3.66
CA ASN A 305 -16.97 3.23 2.22
C ASN A 305 -18.42 3.45 1.81
N THR A 306 -18.64 4.22 0.74
CA THR A 306 -19.95 4.44 0.15
C THR A 306 -19.89 4.16 -1.33
N GLN A 307 -20.84 3.38 -1.86
CA GLN A 307 -20.97 3.06 -3.28
C GLN A 307 -22.38 3.41 -3.75
N LEU A 308 -22.45 4.03 -4.91
CA LEU A 308 -23.67 4.21 -5.67
C LEU A 308 -23.48 3.61 -7.05
N TRP A 309 -24.40 2.78 -7.49
CA TRP A 309 -24.48 2.21 -8.83
C TRP A 309 -25.83 2.49 -9.44
N MET A 310 -25.86 2.87 -10.70
CA MET A 310 -27.07 2.98 -11.52
C MET A 310 -26.78 2.40 -12.89
N GLU A 311 -27.74 1.64 -13.43
CA GLU A 311 -27.61 0.92 -14.68
C GLU A 311 -28.93 0.94 -15.42
N PHE A 312 -28.85 1.09 -16.72
CA PHE A 312 -29.99 1.05 -17.64
C PHE A 312 -29.67 0.10 -18.79
N ASN A 313 -30.51 -0.88 -19.00
CA ASN A 313 -30.39 -1.86 -20.08
C ASN A 313 -31.68 -1.87 -20.90
N GLY A 314 -31.55 -1.91 -22.21
CA GLY A 314 -32.71 -1.96 -23.10
C GLY A 314 -32.33 -2.16 -24.54
N ASP A 315 -33.34 -2.26 -25.38
CA ASP A 315 -33.22 -2.42 -26.83
C ASP A 315 -33.76 -1.21 -27.57
N VAL A 316 -33.11 -0.83 -28.65
CA VAL A 316 -33.55 0.21 -29.59
C VAL A 316 -33.50 -0.32 -31.01
N ASP A 317 -34.64 -0.62 -31.60
CA ASP A 317 -34.74 -1.13 -32.97
C ASP A 317 -33.90 -2.39 -33.25
N GLY A 318 -33.80 -3.31 -32.25
CA GLY A 318 -33.00 -4.53 -32.33
C GLY A 318 -31.52 -4.35 -32.00
N HIS A 319 -31.17 -3.26 -31.36
CA HIS A 319 -29.85 -2.97 -30.88
C HIS A 319 -29.86 -2.78 -29.37
N ASP A 320 -29.10 -3.59 -28.66
CA ASP A 320 -29.02 -3.51 -27.20
C ASP A 320 -28.15 -2.32 -26.76
N PHE A 321 -28.63 -1.60 -25.76
CA PHE A 321 -27.82 -0.59 -25.11
C PHE A 321 -27.68 -0.84 -23.61
N HIS A 322 -26.55 -0.45 -23.08
CA HIS A 322 -26.22 -0.53 -21.68
C HIS A 322 -25.54 0.77 -21.23
N VAL A 323 -26.04 1.38 -20.16
CA VAL A 323 -25.53 2.63 -19.60
C VAL A 323 -25.26 2.44 -18.11
N GLU A 324 -24.06 2.77 -17.66
CA GLU A 324 -23.66 2.72 -16.27
C GLU A 324 -23.27 4.08 -15.73
N PHE A 325 -23.63 4.31 -14.49
CA PHE A 325 -23.06 5.37 -13.67
C PHE A 325 -22.70 4.81 -12.31
N ALA A 326 -21.46 5.06 -11.85
CA ALA A 326 -21.02 4.66 -10.52
C ALA A 326 -20.32 5.81 -9.80
N TYR A 327 -20.49 5.82 -8.48
CA TYR A 327 -19.74 6.64 -7.55
C TYR A 327 -19.26 5.77 -6.40
N GLY A 328 -17.96 5.83 -6.10
CA GLY A 328 -17.34 5.20 -4.95
C GLY A 328 -16.65 6.27 -4.10
N LYS A 329 -16.84 6.21 -2.79
CA LYS A 329 -16.10 7.02 -1.83
C LYS A 329 -15.51 6.13 -0.76
N THR A 330 -14.20 6.31 -0.51
CA THR A 330 -13.50 5.72 0.63
C THR A 330 -12.90 6.83 1.47
N ASP A 331 -13.19 6.83 2.76
CA ASP A 331 -12.66 7.78 3.72
C ASP A 331 -11.98 7.03 4.88
N VAL A 332 -10.70 7.33 5.12
CA VAL A 332 -9.91 6.91 6.28
C VAL A 332 -9.62 8.18 7.09
N PRO A 333 -10.53 8.55 8.00
CA PRO A 333 -10.46 9.85 8.67
C PRO A 333 -9.29 9.96 9.66
N ASN A 334 -8.85 8.82 10.20
CA ASN A 334 -7.89 8.74 11.29
C ASN A 334 -6.88 7.62 11.09
N TRP A 335 -6.00 7.75 10.11
CA TRP A 335 -4.83 6.86 10.05
C TRP A 335 -3.89 7.18 11.21
N ALA A 336 -3.74 6.24 12.14
CA ALA A 336 -3.00 6.46 13.36
C ALA A 336 -1.54 6.00 13.25
N THR A 337 -0.62 6.83 13.75
CA THR A 337 0.80 6.50 13.87
C THR A 337 1.42 7.13 15.12
N SER A 338 2.73 6.94 15.32
CA SER A 338 3.42 7.50 16.49
C SER A 338 3.26 9.03 16.58
N PRO A 339 3.25 9.61 17.78
CA PRO A 339 2.98 11.03 18.02
C PRO A 339 3.82 12.01 17.21
N SER A 340 4.99 11.60 16.77
CA SER A 340 5.84 12.36 15.84
C SER A 340 6.77 11.44 15.09
N TYR A 341 7.15 11.85 13.90
CA TYR A 341 8.10 11.13 13.06
C TYR A 341 9.54 11.27 13.51
N PRO A 342 10.42 10.31 13.18
CA PRO A 342 11.87 10.47 13.41
C PRO A 342 12.47 11.45 12.40
N PRO A 343 13.46 12.26 12.76
CA PRO A 343 14.11 13.11 11.77
C PRO A 343 14.89 12.30 10.73
N ASN A 344 14.70 12.61 9.47
CA ASN A 344 15.49 12.05 8.36
C ASN A 344 16.97 12.34 8.51
N ASN A 345 17.27 13.50 9.08
CA ASN A 345 18.61 13.98 9.24
C ASN A 345 18.90 14.36 10.68
N PRO A 346 19.13 13.39 11.58
CA PRO A 346 19.43 13.70 12.97
C PRO A 346 20.73 14.46 13.19
N SER A 347 21.61 14.53 12.21
CA SER A 347 22.91 15.23 12.34
C SER A 347 22.78 16.75 12.37
N SER A 348 21.66 17.30 11.88
CA SER A 348 21.38 18.75 11.90
C SER A 348 20.76 19.24 13.21
N ASN A 349 20.31 18.33 14.07
CA ASN A 349 19.63 18.69 15.32
C ASN A 349 20.64 18.89 16.42
N THR A 350 21.06 20.13 16.64
CA THR A 350 21.97 20.52 17.72
C THR A 350 21.24 21.29 18.80
N MET A 351 21.53 20.97 20.02
CA MET A 351 21.01 21.61 21.23
C MET A 351 22.17 22.30 21.96
N PRO A 352 22.01 23.55 22.37
CA PRO A 352 23.04 24.25 23.14
C PRO A 352 23.09 23.77 24.58
N ASP A 353 24.27 23.89 25.19
CA ASP A 353 24.54 23.48 26.58
C ASP A 353 23.65 24.18 27.62
N HIS A 354 23.20 25.37 27.30
CA HIS A 354 22.31 26.16 28.14
C HIS A 354 20.79 25.86 27.97
N ASN A 355 20.39 24.84 27.18
CA ASN A 355 19.00 24.45 27.13
C ASN A 355 18.52 24.02 28.53
N PRO A 356 17.44 24.61 29.10
CA PRO A 356 17.05 24.40 30.51
C PRO A 356 16.81 22.93 30.84
N GLY A 357 16.21 22.14 29.91
CA GLY A 357 16.01 20.71 30.11
C GLY A 357 17.34 19.95 30.23
N PHE A 358 18.31 20.31 29.39
CA PHE A 358 19.62 19.69 29.41
C PHE A 358 20.43 20.08 30.67
N VAL A 359 20.35 21.35 31.09
CA VAL A 359 20.96 21.80 32.34
C VAL A 359 20.39 21.01 33.53
N GLN A 360 19.08 20.88 33.61
CA GLN A 360 18.40 20.09 34.65
C GLN A 360 18.85 18.63 34.60
N LEU A 361 18.88 17.99 33.41
CA LEU A 361 19.32 16.62 33.26
C LEU A 361 20.73 16.37 33.82
N ARG A 362 21.65 17.27 33.55
CA ARG A 362 23.02 17.18 34.09
C ARG A 362 23.06 17.32 35.61
N ASN A 363 22.21 18.17 36.18
CA ASN A 363 22.13 18.35 37.62
C ASN A 363 21.55 17.12 38.32
N ASP A 364 20.53 16.51 37.73
CA ASP A 364 19.85 15.34 38.27
C ASP A 364 20.67 14.06 38.11
N TYR A 365 21.53 14.02 37.10
CA TYR A 365 22.37 12.84 36.78
C TYR A 365 23.88 13.20 36.69
N PRO A 366 24.58 13.35 37.81
CA PRO A 366 26.01 13.72 37.84
C PRO A 366 26.91 12.73 37.09
N THR A 367 26.55 11.45 37.05
CA THR A 367 27.30 10.42 36.31
C THR A 367 27.19 10.64 34.82
N PHE A 368 26.04 11.07 34.30
CA PHE A 368 25.84 11.46 32.92
C PHE A 368 26.67 12.71 32.59
N ALA A 369 26.65 13.71 33.45
CA ALA A 369 27.49 14.89 33.28
C ALA A 369 28.97 14.55 33.22
N ALA A 370 29.46 13.65 34.09
CA ALA A 370 30.84 13.17 34.04
C ALA A 370 31.17 12.41 32.73
N ALA A 371 30.25 11.57 32.25
CA ALA A 371 30.41 10.85 30.99
C ALA A 371 30.49 11.79 29.77
N LEU A 372 29.78 12.92 29.81
CA LEU A 372 29.89 13.95 28.79
C LEU A 372 31.27 14.61 28.76
N VAL A 373 31.87 14.82 29.91
CA VAL A 373 33.25 15.35 30.00
C VAL A 373 34.26 14.33 29.53
N ASP A 374 34.13 13.06 29.96
CA ASP A 374 35.03 11.97 29.56
C ASP A 374 34.99 11.68 28.08
N ALA A 375 33.84 11.93 27.43
CA ALA A 375 33.65 11.71 26.00
C ALA A 375 34.45 12.68 25.14
N ASN A 376 35.11 13.64 25.68
CA ASN A 376 36.05 14.59 25.08
C ASN A 376 35.61 15.22 23.74
N TYR A 377 34.63 16.11 23.82
CA TYR A 377 34.01 16.73 22.65
C TYR A 377 34.69 17.99 22.13
N GLY A 378 35.78 18.37 22.58
CA GLY A 378 36.47 19.60 22.17
C GLY A 378 37.95 19.45 21.88
N GLY A 379 38.53 18.28 22.06
CA GLY A 379 39.92 18.03 21.69
C GLY A 379 40.96 18.28 22.80
N ASP A 380 40.66 18.96 23.89
CA ASP A 380 41.64 19.21 24.97
C ASP A 380 41.23 18.71 26.36
N GLY A 381 40.09 18.05 26.46
CA GLY A 381 39.65 17.40 27.67
C GLY A 381 39.10 18.35 28.76
N THR A 382 38.93 19.62 28.48
CA THR A 382 38.55 20.61 29.49
C THR A 382 37.23 21.29 29.23
N ASP A 383 36.64 21.23 28.05
CA ASP A 383 35.40 21.90 27.76
C ASP A 383 34.53 21.11 26.80
N ILE A 384 33.26 20.91 27.19
CA ILE A 384 32.20 20.49 26.24
C ILE A 384 31.91 21.73 25.40
N ALA A 385 32.15 21.66 24.11
CA ALA A 385 32.04 22.84 23.24
C ALA A 385 30.60 23.32 23.06
N GLY A 386 29.79 23.38 24.10
CA GLY A 386 28.46 23.98 24.16
C GLY A 386 27.38 23.45 23.22
N LEU A 387 27.63 22.39 22.47
CA LEU A 387 26.72 21.85 21.48
C LEU A 387 26.57 20.33 21.55
N HIS A 388 25.30 19.86 21.58
CA HIS A 388 24.95 18.46 21.66
C HIS A 388 24.08 18.06 20.48
N ARG A 389 24.48 17.07 19.69
CA ARG A 389 23.60 16.47 18.70
C ARG A 389 22.57 15.57 19.39
N VAL A 390 21.31 15.73 19.00
CA VAL A 390 20.23 14.94 19.58
C VAL A 390 19.55 14.08 18.49
N ARG A 391 19.53 12.77 18.71
CA ARG A 391 18.66 11.86 17.97
C ARG A 391 17.38 11.71 18.77
N THR A 392 16.32 12.35 18.30
CA THR A 392 15.06 12.37 19.04
C THR A 392 13.88 12.51 18.08
N ARG A 393 12.73 12.02 18.51
CA ARG A 393 11.41 12.42 18.00
C ARG A 393 10.94 13.64 18.80
N THR A 394 10.15 14.49 18.20
CA THR A 394 9.73 15.74 18.85
C THR A 394 8.81 15.51 20.03
N MET A 395 7.85 14.57 19.91
CA MET A 395 6.72 14.44 20.84
C MET A 395 6.39 12.99 21.24
N ALA A 396 7.28 12.04 20.99
CA ALA A 396 6.96 10.62 21.13
C ALA A 396 6.41 10.25 22.52
N ALA A 397 6.98 10.80 23.58
CA ALA A 397 6.56 10.50 24.95
C ALA A 397 5.50 11.46 25.50
N SER A 398 5.34 12.66 24.94
CA SER A 398 4.36 13.65 25.40
C SER A 398 3.02 13.58 24.67
N GLY A 399 2.96 12.86 23.57
CA GLY A 399 1.79 12.79 22.69
C GLY A 399 1.68 13.97 21.72
N ASN A 400 1.02 13.75 20.60
CA ASN A 400 0.74 14.78 19.61
C ASN A 400 -0.43 15.66 20.09
N PRO A 401 -0.27 17.00 20.16
CA PRO A 401 -1.33 17.89 20.65
C PRO A 401 -2.53 18.02 19.69
N PHE A 402 -2.40 17.54 18.47
CA PHE A 402 -3.47 17.49 17.46
C PHE A 402 -3.97 16.07 17.18
N GLY A 403 -3.38 15.09 17.85
CA GLY A 403 -3.63 13.68 17.60
C GLY A 403 -4.83 13.12 18.37
N SER A 404 -4.95 11.82 18.37
CA SER A 404 -5.98 11.08 19.08
C SER A 404 -5.84 11.15 20.60
N SER A 405 -6.82 10.63 21.31
CA SER A 405 -6.86 10.62 22.78
C SER A 405 -5.70 9.86 23.42
N ASN A 406 -5.09 8.90 22.70
CA ASN A 406 -3.90 8.18 23.16
C ASN A 406 -2.59 8.90 22.81
N GLY A 407 -2.66 10.06 22.14
CA GLY A 407 -1.50 10.86 21.74
C GLY A 407 -0.90 10.46 20.41
N ALA A 408 -1.45 9.48 19.68
CA ALA A 408 -1.04 9.14 18.33
C ALA A 408 -1.26 10.33 17.38
N GLU A 409 -0.38 10.49 16.40
CA GLU A 409 -0.66 11.35 15.27
C GLU A 409 -1.76 10.74 14.42
N THR A 410 -2.64 11.58 13.87
CA THR A 410 -3.69 11.16 12.95
C THR A 410 -3.57 11.89 11.63
N GLU A 411 -3.63 11.12 10.55
CA GLU A 411 -3.65 11.60 9.19
C GLU A 411 -4.97 11.18 8.54
N SER A 412 -5.29 11.68 7.35
CA SER A 412 -6.49 11.25 6.64
C SER A 412 -6.19 10.89 5.18
N ARG A 413 -7.00 9.98 4.66
CA ARG A 413 -7.02 9.57 3.25
C ARG A 413 -8.47 9.60 2.78
N GLU A 414 -8.75 10.27 1.69
CA GLU A 414 -10.06 10.33 1.08
C GLU A 414 -9.92 10.03 -0.41
N TYR A 415 -10.75 9.12 -0.92
CA TYR A 415 -10.78 8.74 -2.34
C TYR A 415 -12.19 8.88 -2.86
N ASP A 416 -12.35 9.61 -3.97
CA ASP A 416 -13.60 9.77 -4.70
C ASP A 416 -13.42 9.22 -6.12
N THR A 417 -14.23 8.24 -6.49
CA THR A 417 -14.18 7.60 -7.81
C THR A 417 -15.52 7.76 -8.52
N TYR A 418 -15.48 8.18 -9.77
CA TYR A 418 -16.63 8.28 -10.66
C TYR A 418 -16.42 7.42 -11.89
N ARG A 419 -17.49 6.78 -12.35
CA ARG A 419 -17.52 6.00 -13.58
C ARG A 419 -18.76 6.33 -14.38
N PHE A 420 -18.58 6.43 -15.69
CA PHE A 420 -19.66 6.42 -16.68
C PHE A 420 -19.27 5.45 -17.79
N ALA A 421 -20.14 4.52 -18.14
CA ALA A 421 -19.95 3.65 -19.28
C ALA A 421 -21.22 3.58 -20.12
N PHE A 422 -21.02 3.47 -21.41
CA PHE A 422 -22.08 3.26 -22.41
C PHE A 422 -21.62 2.18 -23.37
N SER A 423 -22.45 1.20 -23.65
CA SER A 423 -22.24 0.26 -24.74
C SER A 423 -23.48 0.13 -25.61
N PHE A 424 -23.26 -0.19 -26.86
CA PHE A 424 -24.28 -0.36 -27.86
C PHE A 424 -23.89 -1.48 -28.80
N GLU A 425 -24.77 -2.44 -29.01
CA GLU A 425 -24.50 -3.62 -29.80
C GLU A 425 -25.71 -4.11 -30.58
N GLY A 426 -25.49 -4.85 -31.63
CA GLY A 426 -26.56 -5.38 -32.46
C GLY A 426 -26.06 -6.03 -33.75
N ASP A 427 -27.01 -6.43 -34.55
CA ASP A 427 -26.75 -7.04 -35.86
C ASP A 427 -26.51 -5.93 -36.89
N MET A 428 -25.37 -5.98 -37.57
CA MET A 428 -25.09 -5.16 -38.74
C MET A 428 -25.67 -5.81 -40.01
N THR A 429 -25.58 -7.11 -40.07
CA THR A 429 -26.18 -7.99 -41.09
C THR A 429 -26.56 -9.31 -40.44
N ASP A 430 -27.24 -10.21 -41.18
CA ASP A 430 -27.61 -11.55 -40.67
C ASP A 430 -26.39 -12.37 -40.16
N ASP A 431 -25.18 -12.07 -40.64
CA ASP A 431 -23.96 -12.82 -40.33
C ASP A 431 -22.92 -12.00 -39.55
N ILE A 432 -23.13 -10.70 -39.33
CA ILE A 432 -22.17 -9.81 -38.71
C ILE A 432 -22.84 -9.01 -37.60
N GLN A 433 -22.28 -9.14 -36.39
CA GLN A 433 -22.65 -8.36 -35.22
C GLN A 433 -21.59 -7.30 -34.93
N TYR A 434 -21.98 -6.23 -34.30
CA TYR A 434 -21.08 -5.22 -33.78
C TYR A 434 -21.34 -4.88 -32.30
N SER A 435 -20.30 -4.48 -31.61
CA SER A 435 -20.38 -3.92 -30.27
C SER A 435 -19.45 -2.73 -30.21
N THR A 436 -19.92 -1.63 -29.63
CA THR A 436 -19.11 -0.44 -29.39
C THR A 436 -19.31 0.06 -27.96
N SER A 437 -18.27 0.59 -27.35
CA SER A 437 -18.39 1.15 -26.02
C SER A 437 -17.57 2.42 -25.83
N LEU A 438 -18.02 3.22 -24.86
CA LEU A 438 -17.32 4.37 -24.34
C LEU A 438 -17.36 4.29 -22.80
N ASN A 439 -16.20 4.23 -22.17
CA ASN A 439 -16.08 4.17 -20.74
C ASN A 439 -15.14 5.27 -20.25
N TYR A 440 -15.61 6.08 -19.33
CA TYR A 440 -14.80 7.10 -18.65
C TYR A 440 -14.86 6.88 -17.14
N SER A 441 -13.73 6.80 -16.51
CA SER A 441 -13.62 6.72 -15.06
C SER A 441 -12.50 7.61 -14.52
N THR A 442 -12.71 8.18 -13.34
CA THR A 442 -11.73 9.04 -12.67
C THR A 442 -11.76 8.80 -11.17
N SER A 443 -10.59 8.75 -10.56
CA SER A 443 -10.41 8.61 -9.11
C SER A 443 -9.52 9.72 -8.60
N THR A 444 -9.97 10.44 -7.58
CA THR A 444 -9.22 11.51 -6.91
C THR A 444 -8.95 11.12 -5.47
N GLY A 445 -7.70 11.18 -5.07
CA GLY A 445 -7.26 10.92 -3.70
C GLY A 445 -6.72 12.18 -3.02
N LEU A 446 -7.26 12.52 -1.86
CA LEU A 446 -6.76 13.59 -0.99
C LEU A 446 -6.09 12.97 0.23
N THR A 447 -4.80 13.24 0.40
CA THR A 447 -4.03 12.83 1.57
C THR A 447 -3.67 14.04 2.43
N THR A 448 -3.97 13.95 3.72
CA THR A 448 -3.52 14.93 4.72
C THR A 448 -2.52 14.25 5.63
N SER A 449 -1.33 14.84 5.75
CA SER A 449 -0.29 14.38 6.66
C SER A 449 0.20 15.55 7.52
N SER A 450 0.75 15.27 8.69
CA SER A 450 1.36 16.32 9.52
C SER A 450 2.76 15.92 9.98
N ASP A 451 3.63 16.92 10.18
CA ASP A 451 4.98 16.67 10.69
C ASP A 451 5.54 17.91 11.36
N THR A 452 6.60 17.70 12.11
CA THR A 452 7.37 18.76 12.74
C THR A 452 8.15 19.55 11.68
N GLN A 453 8.02 20.87 11.68
CA GLN A 453 8.87 21.72 10.84
C GLN A 453 10.29 21.76 11.38
N GLN A 454 11.25 21.36 10.56
CA GLN A 454 12.66 21.22 10.95
C GLN A 454 13.25 22.54 11.44
N GLY A 455 13.02 23.64 10.74
CA GLY A 455 13.49 24.96 11.14
C GLY A 455 12.94 25.43 12.47
N LYS A 456 11.64 25.20 12.71
CA LYS A 456 10.99 25.54 14.00
C LYS A 456 11.54 24.66 15.14
N PHE A 457 11.75 23.38 14.87
CA PHE A 457 12.35 22.47 15.84
C PHE A 457 13.76 22.92 16.25
N MET A 458 14.62 23.19 15.28
CA MET A 458 15.98 23.64 15.54
C MET A 458 16.00 24.97 16.30
N ALA A 459 15.18 25.95 15.88
CA ALA A 459 15.06 27.23 16.56
C ALA A 459 14.61 27.04 18.02
N SER A 460 13.67 26.14 18.26
CA SER A 460 13.18 25.85 19.60
C SER A 460 14.22 25.22 20.53
N LEU A 461 15.07 24.33 20.00
CA LEU A 461 16.19 23.78 20.80
C LEU A 461 17.12 24.87 21.32
N TRP A 462 17.25 25.99 20.58
CA TRP A 462 18.06 27.17 20.92
C TRP A 462 17.29 28.24 21.68
N GLY A 463 16.03 28.00 22.02
CA GLY A 463 15.22 28.94 22.79
C GLY A 463 14.52 30.01 21.95
N TYR A 464 14.45 29.84 20.65
CA TYR A 464 13.75 30.75 19.72
C TYR A 464 12.47 30.13 19.17
N GLY A 465 11.78 29.34 19.97
CA GLY A 465 10.53 28.70 19.61
C GLY A 465 9.28 29.44 20.09
N GLY A 466 8.16 29.18 19.43
CA GLY A 466 6.83 29.65 19.82
C GLY A 466 6.20 30.62 18.82
N PRO A 467 4.87 30.71 18.82
CA PRO A 467 4.10 31.53 17.88
C PRO A 467 4.35 33.03 18.04
N THR A 468 4.71 33.45 19.23
CA THR A 468 4.96 34.87 19.57
C THR A 468 6.43 35.26 19.47
N CYS A 469 7.32 34.32 19.15
CA CYS A 469 8.74 34.58 19.00
C CYS A 469 9.03 35.42 17.76
N GLY A 470 9.68 36.56 17.99
CA GLY A 470 10.09 37.51 16.95
C GLY A 470 11.33 37.09 16.16
N VAL A 471 11.84 35.88 16.36
CA VAL A 471 13.07 35.39 15.75
C VAL A 471 12.77 34.29 14.73
N GLU A 472 13.54 34.25 13.66
CA GLU A 472 13.47 33.17 12.67
C GLU A 472 14.87 32.63 12.34
N ILE A 473 14.89 31.34 11.92
CA ILE A 473 16.12 30.74 11.40
C ILE A 473 16.40 31.24 9.98
N THR A 474 17.65 31.59 9.70
CA THR A 474 18.08 32.07 8.38
C THR A 474 18.94 31.07 7.63
N GLY A 475 19.43 30.04 8.27
CA GLY A 475 20.27 29.00 7.71
C GLY A 475 21.08 28.26 8.76
N LEU A 476 22.06 27.52 8.31
CA LEU A 476 22.99 26.78 9.15
C LEU A 476 24.42 27.17 8.83
N THR A 477 25.25 27.22 9.85
CA THR A 477 26.71 27.23 9.71
C THR A 477 27.27 25.93 10.26
N THR A 478 28.45 25.55 9.78
CA THR A 478 29.12 24.34 10.29
C THR A 478 30.22 24.75 11.24
N ASP A 479 30.19 24.16 12.43
CA ASP A 479 31.34 24.24 13.34
C ASP A 479 32.55 23.53 12.72
N ALA A 480 33.61 24.30 12.47
CA ALA A 480 34.80 23.79 11.80
C ALA A 480 35.55 22.70 12.60
N ALA A 481 35.34 22.65 13.92
CA ALA A 481 36.04 21.71 14.78
C ALA A 481 35.35 20.33 14.81
N ASN A 482 34.03 20.29 14.80
CA ASN A 482 33.24 19.08 15.06
C ASN A 482 32.26 18.72 13.93
N GLY A 483 32.13 19.54 12.89
CA GLY A 483 31.18 19.37 11.81
C GLY A 483 29.71 19.46 12.29
N ASN A 484 29.46 20.11 13.41
CA ASN A 484 28.14 20.33 13.94
C ASN A 484 27.46 21.47 13.19
N PHE A 485 26.16 21.32 12.90
CA PHE A 485 25.37 22.40 12.33
C PHE A 485 24.90 23.35 13.43
N ILE A 486 25.16 24.62 13.26
CA ILE A 486 24.76 25.70 14.15
C ILE A 486 23.72 26.55 13.40
N PRO A 487 22.48 26.66 13.90
CA PRO A 487 21.49 27.51 13.28
C PRO A 487 21.86 28.98 13.40
N THR A 488 21.60 29.74 12.32
CA THR A 488 21.74 31.19 12.30
C THR A 488 20.37 31.83 12.37
N PHE A 489 20.26 32.95 13.03
CA PHE A 489 18.99 33.59 13.36
C PHE A 489 18.98 35.07 12.97
N LYS A 490 17.77 35.59 12.70
CA LYS A 490 17.53 37.03 12.58
C LYS A 490 16.25 37.42 13.31
N ASP A 491 16.19 38.67 13.72
CA ASP A 491 14.96 39.30 14.20
C ASP A 491 14.02 39.54 13.02
N LYS A 492 12.76 39.09 13.14
CA LYS A 492 11.76 39.19 12.07
C LYS A 492 11.34 40.62 11.76
N ALA A 493 11.31 41.50 12.75
CA ALA A 493 10.84 42.87 12.61
C ALA A 493 11.91 43.76 11.99
N THR A 494 13.17 43.57 12.37
CA THR A 494 14.28 44.42 11.94
C THR A 494 15.13 43.81 10.82
N GLY A 495 15.03 42.48 10.61
CA GLY A 495 15.87 41.74 9.67
C GLY A 495 17.36 41.63 10.13
N VAL A 496 17.69 42.07 11.34
CA VAL A 496 19.06 42.07 11.85
C VAL A 496 19.43 40.66 12.32
N ALA A 497 20.62 40.22 11.88
CA ALA A 497 21.16 38.93 12.31
C ALA A 497 21.43 38.94 13.81
N ILE A 498 21.02 37.86 14.45
CA ILE A 498 21.29 37.65 15.92
C ILE A 498 22.60 36.89 16.04
N ALA A 499 23.57 37.47 16.65
CA ALA A 499 24.83 36.81 17.01
C ALA A 499 24.58 35.90 18.21
N GLU A 500 24.33 34.62 17.95
CA GLU A 500 24.28 33.62 19.01
C GLU A 500 25.73 33.20 19.34
N SER A 501 26.19 33.63 20.52
CA SER A 501 27.43 33.07 21.04
C SER A 501 27.10 31.69 21.63
N VAL A 502 27.79 30.67 21.21
CA VAL A 502 27.72 29.29 21.72
C VAL A 502 28.14 29.21 23.21
N VAL A 503 28.03 30.29 23.95
CA VAL A 503 28.66 30.43 25.27
C VAL A 503 27.65 30.16 26.38
N THR A 504 28.02 29.18 27.20
CA THR A 504 27.83 29.07 28.66
C THR A 504 26.86 30.13 29.25
N GLY A 505 25.57 29.99 28.94
CA GLY A 505 24.48 30.72 29.56
C GLY A 505 23.74 29.80 30.54
N THR A 506 23.54 30.17 31.74
CA THR A 506 22.66 29.49 32.70
C THR A 506 21.22 29.94 32.47
N ALA A 507 20.57 29.38 31.44
CA ALA A 507 19.13 29.55 31.32
C ALA A 507 18.42 28.61 32.34
N THR A 508 17.69 29.18 33.28
CA THR A 508 17.02 28.46 34.35
C THR A 508 15.51 28.33 34.11
N THR A 509 15.00 28.90 33.02
CA THR A 509 13.58 28.91 32.69
C THR A 509 13.34 28.53 31.24
N ALA A 510 12.23 27.81 30.98
CA ALA A 510 11.83 27.37 29.64
C ALA A 510 11.39 28.54 28.74
N VAL A 511 11.18 29.72 29.25
CA VAL A 511 10.70 30.90 28.50
C VAL A 511 11.76 32.01 28.57
N ARG A 512 12.11 32.59 27.43
CA ARG A 512 12.96 33.77 27.33
C ARG A 512 12.14 35.04 27.56
N PRO A 513 12.77 36.15 27.98
CA PRO A 513 12.07 37.40 28.23
C PRO A 513 11.39 38.04 27.02
N ASP A 514 11.82 37.68 25.81
CA ASP A 514 11.27 38.15 24.52
C ASP A 514 10.03 37.36 24.03
N GLY A 515 9.47 36.48 24.85
CA GLY A 515 8.33 35.64 24.51
C GLY A 515 8.69 34.39 23.69
N CYS A 516 9.97 34.15 23.44
CA CYS A 516 10.45 32.92 22.84
C CYS A 516 10.65 31.82 23.90
N GLY A 517 10.50 30.54 23.48
CA GLY A 517 10.64 29.40 24.37
C GLY A 517 11.65 28.36 23.90
N TYR A 518 12.17 27.59 24.84
CA TYR A 518 12.99 26.41 24.60
C TYR A 518 12.12 25.18 24.45
N LEU A 519 12.43 24.34 23.46
CA LEU A 519 11.96 22.97 23.41
C LEU A 519 12.87 22.08 24.24
N ASN A 520 12.28 21.40 25.18
CA ASN A 520 12.95 20.43 26.02
C ASN A 520 12.62 19.01 25.52
N VAL A 521 13.59 18.33 24.93
CA VAL A 521 13.45 16.98 24.41
C VAL A 521 13.88 15.89 25.40
N THR A 522 14.39 16.27 26.56
CA THR A 522 14.92 15.34 27.58
C THR A 522 13.80 14.73 28.43
N SER A 523 14.14 13.68 29.18
CA SER A 523 13.21 12.93 30.01
C SER A 523 12.43 13.79 31.00
N ASN A 524 13.03 14.88 31.50
CA ASN A 524 12.39 15.73 32.51
C ASN A 524 11.24 16.61 31.96
N ALA A 525 11.03 16.65 30.64
CA ALA A 525 9.87 17.30 30.03
C ALA A 525 8.62 16.40 29.97
N VAL A 526 8.76 15.11 30.20
CA VAL A 526 7.71 14.12 29.98
C VAL A 526 6.92 13.87 31.25
N VAL A 527 5.65 14.24 31.27
CA VAL A 527 4.77 14.12 32.46
C VAL A 527 4.45 12.66 32.77
N ARG A 528 4.05 11.92 31.75
CA ARG A 528 3.70 10.50 31.84
C ARG A 528 4.34 9.79 30.67
N GLY A 529 5.22 8.88 30.98
CA GLY A 529 5.85 8.05 29.96
C GLY A 529 5.03 6.81 29.69
N MET A 530 4.96 6.41 28.43
CA MET A 530 4.62 5.05 28.09
C MET A 530 5.86 4.21 28.30
N GLN A 531 5.98 3.64 29.49
CA GLN A 531 7.18 2.94 29.92
C GLN A 531 7.20 1.53 29.31
N PRO A 532 8.28 1.11 28.64
CA PRO A 532 8.40 -0.24 28.16
C PRO A 532 8.37 -1.20 29.33
N ASN A 533 7.53 -2.21 29.23
CA ASN A 533 7.57 -3.36 30.10
C ASN A 533 8.25 -4.49 29.31
N GLN A 534 9.39 -4.94 29.77
CA GLN A 534 10.16 -6.00 29.10
C GLN A 534 9.39 -7.34 29.01
N THR A 535 8.35 -7.52 29.85
CA THR A 535 7.54 -8.74 29.85
C THR A 535 6.26 -8.62 29.01
N THR A 536 5.66 -7.43 28.96
CA THR A 536 4.35 -7.23 28.29
C THR A 536 4.38 -6.18 27.20
N GLY A 537 5.56 -5.63 26.87
CA GLY A 537 5.77 -4.63 25.86
C GLY A 537 5.63 -3.20 26.38
N TYR A 538 4.55 -2.86 27.10
CA TYR A 538 4.29 -1.46 27.43
C TYR A 538 3.46 -1.24 28.70
N ARG A 539 3.72 -0.14 29.41
CA ARG A 539 2.88 0.36 30.50
C ARG A 539 2.86 1.89 30.53
N VAL A 540 1.76 2.49 30.91
CA VAL A 540 1.68 3.94 31.21
C VAL A 540 1.98 4.17 32.68
N GLY A 541 2.89 5.09 32.99
CA GLY A 541 3.26 5.45 34.36
C GLY A 541 3.64 6.91 34.52
N ALA A 542 3.61 7.40 35.76
CA ALA A 542 4.17 8.71 36.10
C ALA A 542 5.69 8.67 35.90
N ASN A 543 6.22 9.73 35.27
CA ASN A 543 7.66 9.90 35.14
C ASN A 543 8.24 10.59 36.39
N PRO A 544 9.11 9.91 37.14
CA PRO A 544 9.70 10.52 38.36
C PRO A 544 10.67 11.66 38.05
N ASP A 545 11.20 11.73 36.83
CA ASP A 545 12.13 12.77 36.39
C ASP A 545 11.43 14.06 35.94
N TYR A 546 10.09 14.05 35.83
CA TYR A 546 9.33 15.20 35.34
C TYR A 546 9.56 16.43 36.18
N ASN A 547 9.88 17.54 35.51
CA ASN A 547 10.04 18.85 36.15
C ASN A 547 9.18 19.91 35.45
N ALA A 548 8.15 20.39 36.14
CA ALA A 548 7.22 21.38 35.58
C ALA A 548 7.90 22.71 35.20
N ALA A 549 9.06 23.04 35.79
CA ALA A 549 9.77 24.28 35.44
C ALA A 549 10.50 24.24 34.10
N THR A 550 10.80 23.01 33.62
CA THR A 550 11.46 22.79 32.34
C THR A 550 10.56 22.07 31.31
N ALA A 551 9.29 21.85 31.65
CA ALA A 551 8.31 21.22 30.78
C ALA A 551 8.00 22.08 29.55
N ASN A 552 7.63 21.42 28.46
CA ASN A 552 7.27 22.09 27.23
C ASN A 552 5.92 22.82 27.33
N ASN A 553 5.86 24.03 26.81
CA ASN A 553 4.60 24.75 26.64
C ASN A 553 3.77 24.08 25.54
N PRO A 554 2.50 23.73 25.77
CA PRO A 554 1.62 23.17 24.75
C PRO A 554 1.48 24.02 23.47
N GLU A 555 1.50 25.34 23.58
CA GLU A 555 1.48 26.26 22.45
C GLU A 555 2.73 26.16 21.59
N LEU A 556 3.90 25.93 22.22
CA LEU A 556 5.15 25.67 21.51
C LEU A 556 5.06 24.35 20.73
N LEU A 557 4.55 23.28 21.35
CA LEU A 557 4.39 21.98 20.69
C LEU A 557 3.43 22.06 19.48
N ARG A 558 2.32 22.78 19.63
CA ARG A 558 1.39 23.01 18.51
C ARG A 558 2.02 23.81 17.39
N TRP A 559 2.82 24.81 17.71
CA TRP A 559 3.49 25.65 16.72
C TRP A 559 4.55 24.90 15.91
N LEU A 560 5.13 23.81 16.46
CA LEU A 560 6.14 23.00 15.77
C LEU A 560 5.55 22.22 14.59
N ILE A 561 4.27 21.83 14.67
CA ILE A 561 3.63 20.95 13.69
C ILE A 561 3.00 21.77 12.58
N ASP A 562 3.07 21.23 11.39
CA ASP A 562 2.35 21.73 10.22
C ASP A 562 1.79 20.60 9.38
N LYS A 563 0.76 20.89 8.57
CA LYS A 563 0.07 19.93 7.72
C LYS A 563 0.55 20.02 6.27
N ARG A 564 0.59 18.90 5.61
CA ARG A 564 0.80 18.74 4.18
C ARG A 564 -0.45 18.14 3.56
N TYR A 565 -0.88 18.69 2.44
CA TYR A 565 -2.01 18.21 1.65
C TYR A 565 -1.49 17.81 0.28
N THR A 566 -1.94 16.66 -0.22
CA THR A 566 -1.64 16.18 -1.56
C THR A 566 -2.91 15.69 -2.19
N GLU A 567 -3.23 16.18 -3.38
CA GLU A 567 -4.33 15.68 -4.20
C GLU A 567 -3.73 15.03 -5.44
N SER A 568 -4.14 13.80 -5.71
CA SER A 568 -3.76 13.07 -6.91
C SER A 568 -4.99 12.57 -7.62
N THR A 569 -5.01 12.61 -8.93
CA THR A 569 -6.12 12.15 -9.76
C THR A 569 -5.61 11.21 -10.84
N SER A 570 -6.28 10.09 -11.01
CA SER A 570 -6.12 9.20 -12.15
C SER A 570 -7.41 9.22 -12.98
N SER A 571 -7.29 9.29 -14.29
CA SER A 571 -8.44 9.23 -15.21
C SER A 571 -8.16 8.26 -16.36
N LEU A 572 -9.19 7.57 -16.81
CA LEU A 572 -9.15 6.65 -17.92
C LEU A 572 -10.36 6.85 -18.81
N LEU A 573 -10.12 7.12 -20.10
CA LEU A 573 -11.12 7.06 -21.14
C LEU A 573 -10.80 5.87 -22.05
N THR A 574 -11.78 5.00 -22.29
CA THR A 574 -11.67 3.87 -23.23
C THR A 574 -12.80 3.96 -24.24
N ALA A 575 -12.48 3.80 -25.51
CA ALA A 575 -13.45 3.66 -26.59
C ALA A 575 -13.09 2.45 -27.45
N ASP A 576 -14.05 1.58 -27.71
CA ASP A 576 -13.83 0.38 -28.53
C ASP A 576 -14.94 0.17 -29.58
N LEU A 577 -14.57 -0.53 -30.62
CA LEU A 577 -15.46 -1.06 -31.65
C LEU A 577 -15.01 -2.48 -31.97
N ILE A 578 -15.92 -3.43 -31.83
CA ILE A 578 -15.70 -4.85 -32.11
C ILE A 578 -16.73 -5.28 -33.13
N MET A 579 -16.30 -6.05 -34.14
CA MET A 579 -17.13 -6.71 -35.09
C MET A 579 -16.87 -8.20 -35.00
N GLN A 580 -17.89 -9.00 -35.00
CA GLN A 580 -17.81 -10.47 -34.99
C GLN A 580 -18.78 -11.11 -35.97
N GLY A 581 -18.47 -12.34 -36.38
CA GLY A 581 -19.33 -13.07 -37.30
C GLY A 581 -18.88 -14.51 -37.50
N THR A 582 -19.63 -15.23 -38.34
CA THR A 582 -19.29 -16.57 -38.74
C THR A 582 -18.50 -16.55 -40.05
N MET A 583 -17.57 -17.52 -40.22
CA MET A 583 -16.74 -17.63 -41.41
C MET A 583 -16.93 -18.96 -42.19
N GLY A 584 -17.88 -19.77 -41.78
CA GLY A 584 -18.23 -21.04 -42.41
C GLY A 584 -18.19 -22.22 -41.42
N MET A 585 -18.70 -23.34 -41.84
CA MET A 585 -18.86 -24.55 -41.05
C MET A 585 -17.62 -25.44 -41.14
N LEU A 586 -17.06 -25.83 -40.03
CA LEU A 586 -16.05 -26.87 -39.84
C LEU A 586 -16.73 -28.18 -39.40
N ALA A 587 -15.95 -29.26 -39.19
CA ALA A 587 -16.50 -30.54 -38.78
C ALA A 587 -17.17 -30.52 -37.41
N GLY A 588 -16.72 -29.63 -36.50
CA GLY A 588 -17.24 -29.45 -35.14
C GLY A 588 -18.28 -28.35 -35.00
N GLY A 589 -18.60 -27.57 -36.02
CA GLY A 589 -19.56 -26.47 -35.99
C GLY A 589 -19.12 -25.24 -36.77
N ASP A 590 -19.80 -24.11 -36.54
CA ASP A 590 -19.49 -22.86 -37.20
C ASP A 590 -18.20 -22.24 -36.69
N ALA A 591 -17.26 -21.94 -37.59
CA ALA A 591 -16.09 -21.15 -37.27
C ALA A 591 -16.49 -19.68 -37.15
N ALA A 592 -15.97 -18.99 -36.09
CA ALA A 592 -16.28 -17.61 -35.82
C ALA A 592 -15.00 -16.73 -35.79
N TRP A 593 -15.21 -15.46 -36.04
CA TRP A 593 -14.15 -14.44 -35.99
C TRP A 593 -14.61 -13.18 -35.26
N ALA A 594 -13.67 -12.49 -34.65
CA ALA A 594 -13.85 -11.14 -34.14
C ALA A 594 -12.66 -10.25 -34.52
N PHE A 595 -12.93 -9.00 -34.89
CA PHE A 595 -11.94 -7.94 -35.09
C PHE A 595 -12.34 -6.72 -34.32
N GLY A 596 -11.37 -6.04 -33.74
CA GLY A 596 -11.67 -4.83 -32.98
C GLY A 596 -10.58 -3.80 -33.02
N TYR A 597 -10.97 -2.61 -32.66
CA TYR A 597 -10.13 -1.45 -32.40
C TYR A 597 -10.49 -0.88 -31.02
N GLU A 598 -9.47 -0.53 -30.24
CA GLU A 598 -9.63 0.13 -28.93
C GLU A 598 -8.67 1.30 -28.84
N ARG A 599 -9.15 2.40 -28.28
CA ARG A 599 -8.35 3.55 -27.85
C ARG A 599 -8.52 3.78 -26.36
N ARG A 600 -7.39 3.99 -25.68
CA ARG A 600 -7.33 4.34 -24.26
C ARG A 600 -6.53 5.61 -24.05
N ASP A 601 -7.08 6.54 -23.29
CA ASP A 601 -6.39 7.76 -22.87
C ASP A 601 -6.28 7.75 -21.32
N TYR A 602 -5.05 7.68 -20.82
CA TYR A 602 -4.72 7.77 -19.41
C TYR A 602 -4.26 9.17 -19.06
N ASN A 603 -4.70 9.69 -17.92
CA ASN A 603 -4.15 10.90 -17.32
C ASN A 603 -3.88 10.67 -15.83
N VAL A 604 -2.72 11.15 -15.36
CA VAL A 604 -2.34 11.14 -13.95
C VAL A 604 -1.86 12.54 -13.57
N GLU A 605 -2.56 13.14 -12.64
CA GLU A 605 -2.25 14.47 -12.12
C GLU A 605 -1.96 14.42 -10.62
N THR A 606 -0.98 15.17 -10.15
CA THR A 606 -0.77 15.46 -8.73
C THR A 606 -0.76 16.98 -8.57
N SER A 607 -1.59 17.46 -7.67
CA SER A 607 -1.69 18.85 -7.32
C SER A 607 -1.46 19.09 -5.82
N LEU A 608 -1.21 20.33 -5.47
CA LEU A 608 -1.06 20.79 -4.10
C LEU A 608 -2.24 21.70 -3.80
N PRO A 609 -3.31 21.16 -3.19
CA PRO A 609 -4.48 21.95 -2.93
C PRO A 609 -4.17 23.09 -1.97
N SER A 610 -4.83 24.25 -2.19
CA SER A 610 -4.77 25.37 -1.28
C SER A 610 -5.37 24.98 0.06
N LEU A 611 -4.69 25.33 1.16
CA LEU A 611 -5.22 25.10 2.51
C LEU A 611 -6.59 25.76 2.67
N PRO A 612 -7.60 25.10 3.26
CA PRO A 612 -8.83 25.74 3.64
C PRO A 612 -8.56 26.79 4.72
N GLY A 613 -8.85 28.05 4.44
CA GLY A 613 -8.65 29.18 5.36
C GLY A 613 -9.13 30.51 4.77
N PRO A 614 -9.33 31.54 5.60
CA PRO A 614 -10.00 32.78 5.18
C PRO A 614 -9.20 33.68 4.25
N THR A 615 -8.01 33.31 3.83
CA THR A 615 -7.17 34.11 2.92
C THR A 615 -6.65 33.25 1.78
N ALA A 616 -6.94 33.68 0.55
CA ALA A 616 -6.48 33.08 -0.71
C ALA A 616 -4.94 33.07 -0.91
N SER A 617 -4.17 33.49 0.09
CA SER A 617 -2.72 33.50 0.11
C SER A 617 -2.07 32.24 0.68
N ASN A 618 -2.87 31.21 0.97
CA ASN A 618 -2.43 29.97 1.61
C ASN A 618 -2.00 28.87 0.61
N ALA A 619 -1.81 29.20 -0.66
CA ALA A 619 -1.04 28.30 -1.52
C ALA A 619 0.36 28.19 -0.93
N ARG A 620 0.70 27.00 -0.38
CA ARG A 620 2.00 26.74 0.24
C ARG A 620 3.06 26.63 -0.85
N THR A 621 3.50 27.76 -1.35
CA THR A 621 4.65 27.84 -2.24
C THR A 621 5.97 27.58 -1.52
N ASP A 622 5.99 27.67 -0.19
CA ASP A 622 7.16 27.42 0.64
C ASP A 622 7.60 25.95 0.68
N ILE A 623 6.69 25.00 0.42
CA ILE A 623 7.01 23.56 0.30
C ILE A 623 7.98 23.29 -0.86
N HIS A 624 7.92 24.15 -1.91
CA HIS A 624 8.75 24.01 -3.11
C HIS A 624 9.75 25.14 -3.26
N ASP A 625 9.97 25.93 -2.22
CA ASP A 625 10.94 27.02 -2.28
C ASP A 625 12.38 26.46 -2.21
N GLY A 626 12.91 26.13 -3.38
CA GLY A 626 14.26 25.62 -3.53
C GLY A 626 15.34 26.58 -3.09
N ALA A 627 15.04 27.89 -2.99
CA ALA A 627 15.95 28.87 -2.43
C ALA A 627 15.99 28.78 -0.91
N LYS A 628 14.86 28.43 -0.28
CA LYS A 628 14.73 28.28 1.17
C LYS A 628 15.09 26.89 1.66
N TYR A 629 14.68 25.87 0.91
CA TYR A 629 14.91 24.45 1.25
C TYR A 629 15.58 23.69 0.09
N PRO A 630 16.84 24.03 -0.22
CA PRO A 630 17.52 23.48 -1.39
C PRO A 630 17.72 21.96 -1.36
N CYS A 631 17.73 21.34 -0.16
CA CYS A 631 17.84 19.90 -0.01
C CYS A 631 16.53 19.15 -0.29
N ASP A 632 15.39 19.82 -0.24
CA ASP A 632 14.08 19.23 -0.52
C ASP A 632 13.77 19.19 -2.02
N ILE A 633 14.58 19.86 -2.83
CA ILE A 633 14.47 19.82 -4.29
C ILE A 633 15.37 18.71 -4.83
N PRO A 634 14.81 17.56 -5.24
CA PRO A 634 15.62 16.41 -5.67
C PRO A 634 16.57 16.76 -6.83
N GLN A 635 16.15 17.61 -7.76
CA GLN A 635 16.96 18.05 -8.91
C GLN A 635 18.23 18.80 -8.49
N ASN A 636 18.24 19.43 -7.31
CA ASN A 636 19.44 20.08 -6.79
C ASN A 636 20.56 19.07 -6.49
N ASN A 637 20.22 17.81 -6.23
CA ASN A 637 21.21 16.76 -5.99
C ASN A 637 21.93 16.32 -7.28
N GLU A 638 21.41 16.66 -8.44
CA GLU A 638 21.97 16.29 -9.75
C GLU A 638 23.06 17.23 -10.19
N THR A 639 23.01 18.48 -9.77
CA THR A 639 23.96 19.50 -10.15
C THR A 639 24.93 19.83 -9.02
N GLU A 640 26.18 20.24 -9.39
CA GLU A 640 27.18 20.69 -8.41
C GLU A 640 26.70 21.93 -7.64
N ALA A 641 26.04 22.85 -8.33
CA ALA A 641 25.48 24.06 -7.72
C ALA A 641 24.35 23.75 -6.76
N GLY A 642 23.46 22.81 -7.11
CA GLY A 642 22.38 22.40 -6.23
C GLY A 642 22.88 21.66 -4.99
N ARG A 643 23.87 20.78 -5.15
CA ARG A 643 24.53 20.13 -4.00
C ARG A 643 25.24 21.14 -3.10
N ALA A 644 25.88 22.15 -3.67
CA ALA A 644 26.51 23.22 -2.90
C ALA A 644 25.48 24.06 -2.14
N ALA A 645 24.33 24.36 -2.74
CA ALA A 645 23.22 25.05 -2.09
C ALA A 645 22.63 24.23 -0.95
N CYS A 646 22.41 22.92 -1.17
CA CYS A 646 21.96 22.00 -0.10
C CYS A 646 23.00 21.91 1.03
N ALA A 647 24.28 21.82 0.71
CA ALA A 647 25.35 21.81 1.71
C ALA A 647 25.42 23.13 2.53
N ALA A 648 25.10 24.23 1.89
CA ALA A 648 25.08 25.56 2.56
C ALA A 648 23.84 25.75 3.45
N ASN A 649 22.69 25.14 3.08
CA ASN A 649 21.46 25.21 3.86
C ASN A 649 20.77 23.83 3.87
N PRO A 650 21.19 22.90 4.73
CA PRO A 650 20.64 21.53 4.78
C PRO A 650 19.31 21.42 5.56
N VAL A 651 18.63 22.52 5.82
CA VAL A 651 17.33 22.52 6.48
C VAL A 651 16.24 22.20 5.46
N GLY A 652 15.50 21.09 5.69
CA GLY A 652 14.25 20.80 5.01
C GLY A 652 13.07 21.48 5.67
N LEU A 653 11.90 21.50 5.01
CA LEU A 653 10.67 22.01 5.59
C LEU A 653 10.24 21.14 6.77
N PHE A 654 10.11 19.82 6.54
CA PHE A 654 9.70 18.84 7.54
C PHE A 654 10.86 17.98 8.02
N MET A 655 10.71 17.41 9.20
CA MET A 655 11.72 16.51 9.76
C MET A 655 11.74 15.14 9.06
N PHE A 656 10.59 14.67 8.60
CA PHE A 656 10.42 13.34 8.02
C PHE A 656 9.74 13.37 6.66
N LEU A 657 8.59 14.03 6.55
CA LEU A 657 7.81 14.02 5.33
C LEU A 657 8.55 14.69 4.17
N PRO A 658 8.66 14.02 3.02
CA PRO A 658 9.29 14.59 1.84
C PRO A 658 8.38 15.64 1.18
N PRO A 659 8.96 16.55 0.37
CA PRO A 659 8.18 17.43 -0.48
C PRO A 659 7.44 16.63 -1.55
N VAL A 660 6.28 17.16 -1.98
CA VAL A 660 5.50 16.66 -3.10
C VAL A 660 5.55 17.66 -4.22
N PHE A 661 5.70 17.20 -5.45
CA PHE A 661 5.77 18.06 -6.64
C PHE A 661 4.52 17.87 -7.50
N ALA A 662 4.02 18.97 -8.05
CA ALA A 662 2.93 18.94 -9.01
C ALA A 662 3.37 18.22 -10.29
N GLU A 663 2.48 17.45 -10.88
CA GLU A 663 2.73 16.65 -12.06
C GLU A 663 1.45 16.45 -12.85
N ASP A 664 1.55 16.42 -14.17
CA ASP A 664 0.47 16.07 -15.10
C ASP A 664 1.09 15.25 -16.23
N GLN A 665 0.66 13.98 -16.35
CA GLN A 665 1.19 13.02 -17.30
C GLN A 665 0.05 12.34 -18.05
N ASN A 666 0.21 12.20 -19.36
CA ASN A 666 -0.79 11.61 -20.24
C ASN A 666 -0.17 10.50 -21.09
N GLN A 667 -0.96 9.49 -21.41
CA GLN A 667 -0.61 8.43 -22.37
C GLN A 667 -1.84 8.04 -23.16
N THR A 668 -1.68 7.97 -24.49
CA THR A 668 -2.68 7.41 -25.39
C THR A 668 -2.19 6.07 -25.91
N VAL A 669 -3.10 5.10 -25.99
CA VAL A 669 -2.85 3.77 -26.51
C VAL A 669 -3.87 3.47 -27.60
N ASP A 670 -3.42 3.10 -28.77
CA ASP A 670 -4.24 2.62 -29.87
C ASP A 670 -3.98 1.12 -30.08
N SER A 671 -5.05 0.32 -30.20
CA SER A 671 -4.96 -1.13 -30.32
C SER A 671 -5.81 -1.67 -31.47
N VAL A 672 -5.30 -2.68 -32.16
CA VAL A 672 -6.09 -3.51 -33.08
C VAL A 672 -5.94 -4.96 -32.69
N PHE A 673 -7.02 -5.73 -32.76
CA PHE A 673 -7.00 -7.13 -32.36
C PHE A 673 -7.92 -8.00 -33.25
N ALA A 674 -7.59 -9.28 -33.29
CA ALA A 674 -8.32 -10.30 -34.04
C ALA A 674 -8.39 -11.58 -33.22
N GLU A 675 -9.54 -12.28 -33.31
CA GLU A 675 -9.76 -13.58 -32.68
C GLU A 675 -10.50 -14.51 -33.64
N PHE A 676 -10.16 -15.79 -33.58
CA PHE A 676 -10.79 -16.85 -34.36
C PHE A 676 -11.12 -18.02 -33.45
N ALA A 677 -12.39 -18.46 -33.46
CA ALA A 677 -12.83 -19.68 -32.79
C ALA A 677 -13.08 -20.76 -33.86
N LEU A 678 -12.37 -21.86 -33.74
CA LEU A 678 -12.29 -22.92 -34.77
C LEU A 678 -12.69 -24.28 -34.14
N PRO A 679 -13.98 -24.68 -34.21
CA PRO A 679 -14.42 -26.03 -33.82
C PRO A 679 -14.00 -27.03 -34.87
N LEU A 680 -12.79 -27.59 -34.72
CA LEU A 680 -12.16 -28.44 -35.72
C LEU A 680 -12.84 -29.80 -35.88
N THR A 681 -13.33 -30.37 -34.76
CA THR A 681 -14.14 -31.57 -34.69
C THR A 681 -15.15 -31.45 -33.54
N ASP A 682 -16.11 -32.36 -33.43
CA ASP A 682 -17.13 -32.37 -32.36
C ASP A 682 -16.53 -32.36 -30.95
N ASN A 683 -15.28 -32.73 -30.79
CA ASN A 683 -14.60 -32.85 -29.50
C ASN A 683 -13.27 -32.13 -29.42
N PHE A 684 -12.93 -31.29 -30.42
CA PHE A 684 -11.67 -30.53 -30.44
C PHE A 684 -11.88 -29.13 -30.99
N ASP A 685 -11.69 -28.13 -30.08
CA ASP A 685 -11.81 -26.71 -30.37
C ASP A 685 -10.46 -26.04 -30.30
N MET A 686 -10.24 -25.02 -31.09
CA MET A 686 -9.06 -24.17 -31.07
C MET A 686 -9.47 -22.70 -31.16
N GLN A 687 -8.83 -21.86 -30.35
CA GLN A 687 -8.97 -20.41 -30.41
C GLN A 687 -7.59 -19.80 -30.70
N LEU A 688 -7.56 -18.87 -31.63
CA LEU A 688 -6.39 -18.08 -31.96
C LEU A 688 -6.72 -16.61 -31.75
N ALA A 689 -5.87 -15.87 -31.08
CA ALA A 689 -6.01 -14.42 -30.96
C ALA A 689 -4.67 -13.72 -31.15
N LEU A 690 -4.74 -12.50 -31.63
CA LEU A 690 -3.59 -11.62 -31.82
C LEU A 690 -4.00 -10.19 -31.52
N ARG A 691 -3.20 -9.49 -30.75
CA ARG A 691 -3.36 -8.06 -30.47
C ARG A 691 -2.07 -7.31 -30.79
N TYR A 692 -2.22 -6.12 -31.35
CA TYR A 692 -1.17 -5.11 -31.50
C TYR A 692 -1.58 -3.86 -30.73
N GLU A 693 -0.69 -3.33 -29.90
CA GLU A 693 -0.89 -2.07 -29.20
C GLU A 693 0.27 -1.11 -29.47
N ASP A 694 -0.07 0.15 -29.74
CA ASP A 694 0.87 1.26 -29.93
C ASP A 694 0.72 2.27 -28.78
N TYR A 695 1.82 2.51 -28.06
CA TYR A 695 1.94 3.44 -26.94
C TYR A 695 2.62 4.75 -27.33
N GLY A 696 2.85 4.95 -28.62
CA GLY A 696 3.54 6.10 -29.18
C GLY A 696 5.06 6.05 -29.09
N VAL A 697 5.62 5.43 -28.05
CA VAL A 697 7.08 5.28 -27.83
C VAL A 697 7.53 3.83 -27.92
N LYS A 698 6.64 2.91 -27.68
CA LYS A 698 6.82 1.45 -27.73
C LYS A 698 5.55 0.81 -28.27
N ASP A 699 5.65 -0.41 -28.74
CA ASP A 699 4.56 -1.22 -29.23
C ASP A 699 4.69 -2.68 -28.73
N SER A 700 3.60 -3.43 -28.78
CA SER A 700 3.57 -4.85 -28.44
C SER A 700 2.72 -5.64 -29.42
N ILE A 701 3.07 -6.92 -29.61
CA ILE A 701 2.30 -7.90 -30.39
C ILE A 701 2.13 -9.16 -29.54
N ASP A 702 0.88 -9.49 -29.22
CA ASP A 702 0.56 -10.57 -28.29
C ASP A 702 -0.31 -11.65 -28.94
N PRO A 703 0.27 -12.78 -29.34
CA PRO A 703 -0.45 -13.96 -29.78
C PRO A 703 -0.97 -14.80 -28.62
N LYS A 704 -2.13 -15.45 -28.84
CA LYS A 704 -2.75 -16.43 -27.95
C LYS A 704 -3.21 -17.64 -28.74
N LEU A 705 -2.92 -18.84 -28.22
CA LEU A 705 -3.46 -20.11 -28.68
C LEU A 705 -4.13 -20.81 -27.49
N VAL A 706 -5.40 -21.17 -27.67
CA VAL A 706 -6.15 -22.03 -26.75
C VAL A 706 -6.57 -23.29 -27.48
N MET A 707 -6.45 -24.42 -26.83
CA MET A 707 -6.93 -25.71 -27.33
C MET A 707 -7.78 -26.40 -26.27
N ARG A 708 -8.91 -26.92 -26.68
CA ARG A 708 -9.81 -27.72 -25.84
C ARG A 708 -10.07 -29.04 -26.53
N TRP A 709 -9.84 -30.14 -25.82
CA TRP A 709 -10.07 -31.50 -26.32
C TRP A 709 -10.85 -32.33 -25.34
N THR A 710 -12.00 -32.85 -25.73
CA THR A 710 -12.87 -33.69 -24.94
C THR A 710 -12.83 -35.14 -25.45
N PRO A 711 -11.77 -35.92 -25.10
CA PRO A 711 -11.63 -37.29 -25.63
C PRO A 711 -12.73 -38.24 -25.21
N VAL A 712 -13.36 -37.99 -24.08
CA VAL A 712 -14.56 -38.68 -23.55
C VAL A 712 -15.42 -37.67 -22.81
N ASP A 713 -16.74 -37.87 -22.72
CA ASP A 713 -17.64 -36.89 -22.14
C ASP A 713 -17.27 -36.46 -20.70
N ALA A 714 -16.69 -37.34 -19.92
CA ALA A 714 -16.28 -37.07 -18.55
C ALA A 714 -14.93 -36.34 -18.37
N LEU A 715 -14.20 -36.06 -19.48
CA LEU A 715 -12.87 -35.46 -19.36
C LEU A 715 -12.62 -34.46 -20.50
N THR A 716 -12.31 -33.23 -20.12
CA THR A 716 -11.80 -32.21 -21.04
C THR A 716 -10.37 -31.88 -20.69
N LEU A 717 -9.50 -31.85 -21.67
CA LEU A 717 -8.13 -31.35 -21.60
C LEU A 717 -8.10 -29.96 -22.21
N ARG A 718 -7.41 -29.04 -21.56
CA ARG A 718 -7.23 -27.67 -22.04
C ARG A 718 -5.76 -27.27 -22.03
N PHE A 719 -5.38 -26.45 -23.00
CA PHE A 719 -4.06 -25.88 -23.11
C PHE A 719 -4.15 -24.45 -23.57
N THR A 720 -3.46 -23.54 -22.88
CA THR A 720 -3.25 -22.16 -23.33
C THR A 720 -1.77 -21.86 -23.41
N GLY A 721 -1.34 -21.26 -24.50
CA GLY A 721 -0.01 -20.68 -24.65
C GLY A 721 -0.13 -19.29 -25.25
N GLN A 722 0.48 -18.29 -24.60
CA GLN A 722 0.35 -16.90 -25.03
C GLN A 722 1.51 -16.03 -24.54
N THR A 723 1.67 -14.88 -25.18
CA THR A 723 2.42 -13.77 -24.60
C THR A 723 1.47 -12.77 -23.96
N THR A 724 1.93 -12.12 -22.93
CA THR A 724 1.22 -11.05 -22.25
C THR A 724 2.20 -9.94 -21.91
N PHE A 725 1.72 -8.73 -21.75
CA PHE A 725 2.58 -7.60 -21.49
C PHE A 725 1.91 -6.53 -20.62
N ARG A 726 2.72 -5.63 -20.10
CA ARG A 726 2.30 -4.39 -19.47
C ARG A 726 3.23 -3.25 -19.95
N ALA A 727 2.66 -2.21 -20.50
CA ALA A 727 3.41 -1.00 -20.77
C ALA A 727 3.68 -0.22 -19.48
N ALA A 728 4.75 0.58 -19.49
CA ALA A 728 5.00 1.53 -18.42
C ALA A 728 3.85 2.55 -18.34
N HIS A 729 3.33 2.76 -17.16
CA HIS A 729 2.30 3.77 -16.91
C HIS A 729 2.91 5.18 -16.94
N PRO A 730 2.14 6.24 -17.27
CA PRO A 730 2.66 7.61 -17.40
C PRO A 730 3.56 8.09 -16.27
N ASP A 731 3.23 7.80 -15.03
CA ASP A 731 4.05 8.21 -13.87
C ASP A 731 5.30 7.35 -13.65
N GLU A 732 5.33 6.10 -14.14
CA GLU A 732 6.55 5.28 -14.15
C GLU A 732 7.58 5.84 -15.15
N MET A 733 7.12 6.55 -16.17
CA MET A 733 7.98 7.24 -17.16
C MET A 733 8.35 8.66 -16.74
N SER A 734 7.65 9.24 -15.78
CA SER A 734 7.84 10.62 -15.34
C SER A 734 9.23 10.86 -14.75
N GLN A 735 9.87 11.94 -15.16
CA GLN A 735 11.14 12.39 -14.58
C GLN A 735 10.94 13.12 -13.25
N THR A 736 9.70 13.44 -12.87
CA THR A 736 9.38 14.05 -11.58
C THR A 736 9.64 13.03 -10.49
N ARG A 737 10.53 13.37 -9.57
CA ARG A 737 10.89 12.48 -8.46
C ARG A 737 9.81 12.43 -7.40
N VAL A 738 9.56 11.23 -6.93
CA VAL A 738 8.78 10.97 -5.73
C VAL A 738 9.72 10.49 -4.64
N THR A 739 9.72 11.14 -3.51
CA THR A 739 10.52 10.71 -2.35
C THR A 739 9.63 9.97 -1.38
N ASN A 740 10.02 8.76 -1.02
CA ASN A 740 9.47 8.03 0.11
C ASN A 740 10.56 7.81 1.18
N LEU A 741 10.15 7.25 2.29
CA LEU A 741 11.04 7.00 3.42
C LEU A 741 11.19 5.50 3.62
N GLN A 742 12.44 5.04 3.56
CA GLN A 742 12.77 3.63 3.65
C GLN A 742 13.76 3.37 4.78
N TYR A 743 13.54 2.30 5.51
CA TYR A 743 14.47 1.90 6.56
C TYR A 743 15.75 1.32 5.96
N VAL A 744 16.89 1.84 6.39
CA VAL A 744 18.23 1.40 5.95
C VAL A 744 18.93 0.71 7.10
N ASN A 745 19.17 -0.59 6.94
CA ASN A 745 19.76 -1.44 7.99
C ASN A 745 21.11 -0.88 8.49
N GLN A 746 22.01 -0.48 7.60
CA GLN A 746 23.34 0.03 7.94
C GLN A 746 23.28 1.38 8.69
N ALA A 747 22.28 2.19 8.40
CA ALA A 747 22.09 3.46 9.07
C ALA A 747 21.25 3.33 10.36
N GLY A 748 20.56 2.20 10.56
CA GLY A 748 19.64 1.98 11.68
C GLY A 748 18.52 3.04 11.74
N ALA A 749 18.06 3.56 10.58
CA ALA A 749 17.12 4.67 10.49
C ALA A 749 16.42 4.72 9.12
N PHE A 750 15.25 5.33 9.10
CA PHE A 750 14.58 5.70 7.85
C PHE A 750 15.40 6.77 7.13
N LYS A 751 15.52 6.63 5.81
CA LYS A 751 16.22 7.56 4.91
C LYS A 751 15.35 7.91 3.73
N ALA A 752 15.54 9.11 3.20
CA ALA A 752 14.89 9.52 1.98
C ALA A 752 15.34 8.62 0.83
N ASN A 753 14.36 8.07 0.12
CA ASN A 753 14.57 7.29 -1.09
C ASN A 753 13.87 8.01 -2.23
N ASP A 754 14.65 8.57 -3.13
CA ASP A 754 14.17 9.31 -4.30
C ASP A 754 13.93 8.35 -5.45
N ILE A 755 12.69 8.26 -5.88
CA ILE A 755 12.28 7.42 -6.99
C ILE A 755 12.12 8.30 -8.22
N SER A 756 12.86 8.00 -9.27
CA SER A 756 12.72 8.64 -10.58
C SER A 756 12.16 7.67 -11.58
N GLY A 757 11.18 8.13 -12.36
CA GLY A 757 10.71 7.39 -13.52
C GLY A 757 11.71 7.37 -14.66
N ASN A 758 11.44 6.54 -15.65
CA ASN A 758 12.31 6.34 -16.81
C ASN A 758 11.49 6.29 -18.10
N ALA A 759 11.65 7.28 -18.94
CA ALA A 759 10.96 7.37 -20.24
C ALA A 759 11.38 6.31 -21.27
N ASN A 760 12.45 5.55 -20.99
CA ASN A 760 12.99 4.54 -21.90
C ASN A 760 12.68 3.10 -21.45
N LEU A 761 11.71 2.91 -20.55
CA LEU A 761 11.31 1.57 -20.12
C LEU A 761 10.83 0.73 -21.30
N ASP A 762 11.30 -0.50 -21.37
CA ASP A 762 10.70 -1.51 -22.23
C ASP A 762 9.42 -2.05 -21.55
N PRO A 763 8.41 -2.45 -22.32
CA PRO A 763 7.26 -3.15 -21.78
C PRO A 763 7.69 -4.40 -21.00
N GLU A 764 6.98 -4.71 -19.95
CA GLU A 764 7.06 -6.03 -19.31
C GLU A 764 6.47 -7.05 -20.26
N GLU A 765 7.11 -8.17 -20.42
CA GLU A 765 6.61 -9.28 -21.24
C GLU A 765 6.57 -10.56 -20.39
N ALA A 766 5.53 -11.35 -20.55
CA ALA A 766 5.49 -12.69 -19.99
C ALA A 766 5.03 -13.70 -21.02
N THR A 767 5.75 -14.80 -21.14
CA THR A 767 5.25 -15.97 -21.84
C THR A 767 4.56 -16.85 -20.82
N THR A 768 3.29 -17.19 -21.09
CA THR A 768 2.48 -17.94 -20.15
C THR A 768 1.97 -19.23 -20.76
N TYR A 769 1.99 -20.28 -19.96
CA TYR A 769 1.44 -21.58 -20.32
C TYR A 769 0.48 -22.04 -19.23
N ASN A 770 -0.66 -22.60 -19.66
CA ASN A 770 -1.56 -23.31 -18.79
C ASN A 770 -1.91 -24.66 -19.44
N PHE A 771 -1.91 -25.72 -18.61
CA PHE A 771 -2.38 -27.04 -19.03
C PHE A 771 -3.31 -27.57 -17.96
N GLY A 772 -4.57 -27.83 -18.34
CA GLY A 772 -5.62 -28.16 -17.42
C GLY A 772 -6.40 -29.42 -17.78
N PHE A 773 -6.99 -30.00 -16.72
CA PHE A 773 -7.93 -31.09 -16.76
C PHE A 773 -9.24 -30.62 -16.15
N VAL A 774 -10.36 -30.82 -16.84
CA VAL A 774 -11.71 -30.60 -16.32
C VAL A 774 -12.44 -31.95 -16.36
N THR A 775 -13.06 -32.33 -15.26
CA THR A 775 -13.75 -33.61 -15.18
C THR A 775 -14.99 -33.53 -14.28
N ASP A 776 -16.06 -34.23 -14.67
CA ASP A 776 -17.21 -34.54 -13.83
C ASP A 776 -17.16 -35.95 -13.26
N PHE A 777 -16.04 -36.66 -13.47
CA PHE A 777 -15.84 -38.05 -13.11
C PHE A 777 -16.93 -39.00 -13.65
N GLY A 778 -17.61 -38.63 -14.74
CA GLY A 778 -18.72 -39.37 -15.34
C GLY A 778 -20.01 -39.37 -14.47
N THR A 779 -20.19 -38.39 -13.65
CA THR A 779 -21.37 -38.19 -12.80
C THR A 779 -21.71 -36.71 -12.66
N ASP A 780 -22.97 -36.32 -12.69
CA ASP A 780 -23.43 -34.96 -12.49
C ASP A 780 -23.18 -34.44 -11.05
N LYS A 781 -22.57 -35.25 -10.18
CA LYS A 781 -22.34 -34.93 -8.77
C LYS A 781 -20.96 -34.36 -8.48
N TRP A 782 -20.02 -34.60 -9.35
CA TRP A 782 -18.64 -34.19 -9.18
C TRP A 782 -18.25 -33.12 -10.21
N THR A 783 -17.47 -32.16 -9.76
CA THR A 783 -16.77 -31.23 -10.64
C THR A 783 -15.34 -31.13 -10.18
N GLY A 784 -14.39 -31.30 -11.09
CA GLY A 784 -12.98 -31.20 -10.77
C GLY A 784 -12.20 -30.44 -11.84
N THR A 785 -11.31 -29.54 -11.41
CA THR A 785 -10.32 -28.91 -12.30
C THR A 785 -8.94 -29.01 -11.69
N LEU A 786 -7.95 -29.28 -12.53
CA LEU A 786 -6.53 -29.31 -12.14
C LEU A 786 -5.75 -28.58 -13.23
N ASP A 787 -5.14 -27.48 -12.90
CA ASP A 787 -4.39 -26.62 -13.82
C ASP A 787 -2.94 -26.49 -13.40
N PHE A 788 -2.03 -26.70 -14.33
CA PHE A 788 -0.61 -26.42 -14.23
C PHE A 788 -0.34 -25.12 -14.96
N TYR A 789 0.26 -24.15 -14.28
CA TYR A 789 0.58 -22.87 -14.84
C TYR A 789 2.08 -22.56 -14.79
N GLU A 790 2.54 -21.79 -15.75
CA GLU A 790 3.89 -21.21 -15.79
C GLU A 790 3.86 -19.82 -16.40
N PHE A 791 4.59 -18.88 -15.77
CA PHE A 791 4.81 -17.52 -16.21
C PHE A 791 6.31 -17.26 -16.28
N ASP A 792 6.84 -17.06 -17.48
CA ASP A 792 8.22 -16.64 -17.71
C ASP A 792 8.25 -15.16 -18.03
N PHE A 793 8.69 -14.36 -17.07
CA PHE A 793 8.60 -12.91 -17.06
C PHE A 793 9.93 -12.28 -17.48
N LYS A 794 9.90 -11.39 -18.47
CA LYS A 794 11.02 -10.58 -18.92
C LYS A 794 10.75 -9.11 -18.68
N ASN A 795 11.81 -8.36 -18.40
CA ASN A 795 11.75 -6.92 -18.22
C ASN A 795 10.69 -6.43 -17.21
N PRO A 796 10.42 -7.10 -16.06
CA PRO A 796 9.46 -6.56 -15.11
C PRO A 796 9.84 -5.14 -14.72
N ILE A 797 8.88 -4.21 -14.75
CA ILE A 797 9.12 -2.83 -14.33
C ILE A 797 9.08 -2.80 -12.80
N ILE A 798 10.21 -2.43 -12.22
CA ILE A 798 10.41 -2.41 -10.76
C ILE A 798 11.04 -1.10 -10.32
N ILE A 799 10.85 -0.76 -9.05
CA ILE A 799 11.67 0.24 -8.37
C ILE A 799 12.91 -0.47 -7.85
N GLU A 800 14.11 0.07 -8.13
CA GLU A 800 15.35 -0.43 -7.56
C GLU A 800 15.23 -0.55 -6.04
N ASN A 801 15.59 -1.70 -5.50
CA ASN A 801 15.48 -1.93 -4.06
C ASN A 801 16.57 -1.14 -3.32
N HIS A 802 16.16 -0.12 -2.56
CA HIS A 802 17.05 0.77 -1.80
C HIS A 802 18.01 0.00 -0.88
N GLN A 803 17.55 -1.07 -0.22
CA GLN A 803 18.41 -1.85 0.69
C GLN A 803 19.47 -2.63 -0.08
N GLN A 804 19.14 -3.22 -1.23
CA GLN A 804 20.12 -3.92 -2.08
C GLN A 804 21.17 -2.95 -2.62
N LEU A 805 20.78 -1.73 -2.99
CA LEU A 805 21.73 -0.68 -3.41
C LEU A 805 22.68 -0.32 -2.26
N VAL A 806 22.16 -0.15 -1.04
CA VAL A 806 22.99 0.16 0.14
C VAL A 806 23.87 -1.03 0.54
N ASP A 807 23.39 -2.26 0.43
CA ASP A 807 24.17 -3.48 0.69
C ASP A 807 25.34 -3.59 -0.30
N ALA A 808 25.10 -3.32 -1.58
CA ALA A 808 26.13 -3.26 -2.60
C ALA A 808 27.16 -2.14 -2.34
N PHE A 809 26.69 -0.98 -1.86
CA PHE A 809 27.57 0.13 -1.46
C PHE A 809 28.41 -0.20 -0.22
N ALA A 810 27.88 -0.99 0.70
CA ALA A 810 28.57 -1.47 1.90
C ALA A 810 29.55 -2.61 1.59
N SER A 811 29.42 -3.27 0.45
CA SER A 811 30.23 -4.42 0.05
C SER A 811 31.74 -4.08 -0.03
N SER A 812 32.57 -5.06 0.26
CA SER A 812 34.01 -5.01 -0.01
C SER A 812 34.35 -5.14 -1.50
N ASP A 813 33.39 -5.54 -2.34
CA ASP A 813 33.54 -5.61 -3.79
C ASP A 813 33.52 -4.20 -4.38
N ALA A 814 34.67 -3.79 -4.91
CA ALA A 814 34.83 -2.46 -5.50
C ALA A 814 33.95 -2.23 -6.73
N ALA A 815 33.62 -3.27 -7.50
CA ALA A 815 32.77 -3.17 -8.68
C ALA A 815 31.31 -2.93 -8.25
N LYS A 816 30.81 -3.67 -7.26
CA LYS A 816 29.46 -3.43 -6.69
C LYS A 816 29.35 -2.03 -6.12
N LYS A 817 30.32 -1.60 -5.32
CA LYS A 817 30.34 -0.26 -4.73
C LYS A 817 30.37 0.84 -5.78
N ALA A 818 31.17 0.68 -6.83
CA ALA A 818 31.28 1.65 -7.92
C ALA A 818 29.97 1.75 -8.73
N ALA A 819 29.31 0.61 -9.00
CA ALA A 819 28.08 0.55 -9.78
C ALA A 819 26.92 1.33 -9.12
N VAL A 820 26.86 1.36 -7.79
CA VAL A 820 25.78 2.03 -7.03
C VAL A 820 26.21 3.37 -6.42
N ALA A 821 27.43 3.80 -6.62
CA ALA A 821 27.97 5.02 -6.01
C ALA A 821 27.18 6.28 -6.37
N GLY A 822 26.69 6.35 -7.60
CA GLY A 822 25.85 7.44 -8.11
C GLY A 822 24.47 7.55 -7.44
N SER A 823 24.00 6.47 -6.85
CA SER A 823 22.71 6.42 -6.14
C SER A 823 22.83 6.77 -4.66
N MET A 824 24.04 7.02 -4.14
CA MET A 824 24.29 7.23 -2.72
C MET A 824 24.69 8.68 -2.43
N TYR A 825 24.01 9.27 -1.46
CA TYR A 825 24.28 10.61 -0.97
C TYR A 825 24.46 10.59 0.55
N GLY A 826 25.52 11.23 1.02
CA GLY A 826 25.94 11.18 2.43
C GLY A 826 25.51 12.38 3.23
N GLY A 827 25.14 12.13 4.48
CA GLY A 827 24.93 13.13 5.51
C GLY A 827 23.80 14.12 5.24
N PRO A 828 23.76 15.22 6.03
CA PRO A 828 22.73 16.25 5.89
C PRO A 828 22.81 17.04 4.59
N SER A 829 23.98 17.17 4.03
CA SER A 829 24.22 17.97 2.84
C SER A 829 24.05 17.19 1.54
N ALA A 830 23.47 15.99 1.57
CA ALA A 830 23.25 15.13 0.40
C ALA A 830 24.46 15.10 -0.55
N LEU A 831 25.67 15.07 0.00
CA LEU A 831 26.92 15.03 -0.77
C LEU A 831 26.97 13.72 -1.56
N ALA A 832 27.18 13.83 -2.86
CA ALA A 832 27.44 12.65 -3.68
C ALA A 832 28.70 11.91 -3.18
N TYR A 833 28.68 10.57 -3.31
CA TYR A 833 29.83 9.79 -2.94
C TYR A 833 31.04 10.10 -3.82
N ASN A 834 32.17 10.33 -3.19
CA ASN A 834 33.45 10.52 -3.86
C ASN A 834 34.37 9.34 -3.57
N ALA A 835 34.60 8.51 -4.57
CA ALA A 835 35.40 7.30 -4.45
C ALA A 835 36.87 7.59 -4.09
N SER A 836 37.40 8.78 -4.48
CA SER A 836 38.79 9.14 -4.21
C SER A 836 39.05 9.50 -2.75
N THR A 837 38.04 10.06 -2.07
CA THR A 837 38.13 10.48 -0.67
C THR A 837 37.39 9.59 0.30
N ASN A 838 36.55 8.66 -0.22
CA ASN A 838 35.65 7.82 0.57
C ASN A 838 34.90 8.64 1.64
N ASN A 839 34.27 9.73 1.19
CA ASN A 839 33.76 10.82 2.03
C ASN A 839 32.63 10.43 3.01
N PHE A 840 31.97 9.26 2.80
CA PHE A 840 31.03 8.68 3.76
C PHE A 840 30.90 7.16 3.56
N THR A 841 30.27 6.49 4.52
CA THR A 841 30.03 5.04 4.54
C THR A 841 28.53 4.75 4.43
N ALA A 842 28.15 3.48 4.23
CA ALA A 842 26.78 3.04 4.22
C ALA A 842 25.99 3.39 5.51
N ALA A 843 26.66 3.41 6.66
CA ALA A 843 26.07 3.81 7.92
C ALA A 843 25.70 5.30 7.99
N SER A 844 26.34 6.13 7.19
CA SER A 844 26.11 7.58 7.13
C SER A 844 25.41 8.03 5.86
N VAL A 845 24.83 7.10 5.07
CA VAL A 845 23.94 7.42 3.97
C VAL A 845 22.77 8.24 4.50
N GLY A 846 22.53 9.39 3.89
CA GLY A 846 21.45 10.30 4.23
C GLY A 846 20.28 10.21 3.25
N ARG A 847 20.59 9.88 1.98
CA ARG A 847 19.62 9.82 0.89
C ARG A 847 20.04 8.79 -0.15
N ILE A 848 19.08 8.13 -0.77
CA ILE A 848 19.28 7.11 -1.80
C ILE A 848 18.47 7.52 -3.03
N ALA A 849 19.05 7.38 -4.22
CA ALA A 849 18.30 7.50 -5.47
C ALA A 849 18.05 6.09 -6.02
N SER A 850 16.77 5.74 -6.11
CA SER A 850 16.28 4.52 -6.77
C SER A 850 15.60 4.93 -8.07
N ASN A 851 15.83 4.18 -9.14
CA ASN A 851 15.18 4.44 -10.43
C ASN A 851 14.08 3.40 -10.66
N ILE A 852 13.11 3.74 -11.49
CA ILE A 852 12.22 2.75 -12.08
C ILE A 852 12.94 2.17 -13.28
N VAL A 853 13.11 0.86 -13.30
CA VAL A 853 13.93 0.14 -14.28
C VAL A 853 13.24 -1.15 -14.73
N ASN A 854 13.66 -1.67 -15.87
CA ASN A 854 13.38 -3.06 -16.20
C ASN A 854 14.24 -3.97 -15.33
N GLY A 855 13.59 -4.79 -14.53
CA GLY A 855 14.21 -5.65 -13.52
C GLY A 855 14.64 -7.01 -14.05
N PRO A 856 15.10 -7.90 -13.18
CA PRO A 856 15.56 -9.24 -13.53
C PRO A 856 14.40 -10.14 -13.94
N GLU A 857 14.71 -11.11 -14.82
CA GLU A 857 13.77 -12.16 -15.22
C GLU A 857 13.20 -12.88 -14.00
N THR A 858 11.89 -13.20 -14.07
CA THR A 858 11.17 -13.86 -13.01
C THR A 858 10.39 -15.04 -13.57
N LEU A 859 10.55 -16.22 -12.96
CA LEU A 859 9.81 -17.42 -13.34
C LEU A 859 8.95 -17.89 -12.19
N THR A 860 7.64 -18.04 -12.43
CA THR A 860 6.75 -18.70 -11.46
C THR A 860 5.95 -19.80 -12.13
N ASN A 861 5.79 -20.93 -11.41
CA ASN A 861 4.92 -22.02 -11.81
C ASN A 861 4.25 -22.67 -10.61
N GLY A 862 3.18 -23.41 -10.88
CA GLY A 862 2.45 -24.09 -9.82
C GLY A 862 1.22 -24.81 -10.32
N ILE A 863 0.34 -25.11 -9.37
CA ILE A 863 -0.85 -25.91 -9.56
C ILE A 863 -2.05 -25.23 -8.90
N ASP A 864 -3.17 -25.16 -9.63
CA ASP A 864 -4.50 -24.86 -9.10
C ASP A 864 -5.34 -26.12 -9.13
N LEU A 865 -5.93 -26.49 -8.01
CA LEU A 865 -6.87 -27.61 -7.89
C LEU A 865 -8.21 -27.10 -7.35
N TYR A 866 -9.27 -27.49 -8.01
CA TYR A 866 -10.64 -27.37 -7.50
C TYR A 866 -11.35 -28.72 -7.66
N VAL A 867 -11.98 -29.20 -6.59
CA VAL A 867 -12.85 -30.38 -6.62
C VAL A 867 -14.07 -30.10 -5.79
N ALA A 868 -15.24 -30.30 -6.33
CA ALA A 868 -16.50 -30.18 -5.61
C ALA A 868 -17.39 -31.42 -5.82
N TYR A 869 -18.15 -31.72 -4.80
CA TYR A 869 -19.16 -32.79 -4.81
C TYR A 869 -20.48 -32.24 -4.31
N GLU A 870 -21.52 -32.44 -5.09
CA GLU A 870 -22.89 -32.05 -4.75
C GLU A 870 -23.81 -33.24 -4.82
N THR A 871 -24.68 -33.41 -3.82
CA THR A 871 -25.64 -34.52 -3.77
C THR A 871 -26.80 -34.20 -2.85
N ASP A 872 -27.94 -34.80 -3.13
CA ASP A 872 -29.07 -34.85 -2.18
C ASP A 872 -28.68 -35.64 -0.93
N TYR A 873 -28.97 -35.08 0.22
CA TYR A 873 -28.76 -35.72 1.51
C TYR A 873 -29.90 -35.40 2.46
N ALA A 874 -30.57 -36.43 2.98
CA ALA A 874 -31.80 -36.32 3.75
C ALA A 874 -32.86 -35.47 2.99
N ASP A 875 -33.37 -34.41 3.60
CA ASP A 875 -34.35 -33.49 2.99
C ASP A 875 -33.66 -32.24 2.39
N GLY A 876 -32.36 -32.30 2.04
CA GLY A 876 -31.60 -31.15 1.56
C GLY A 876 -30.52 -31.53 0.58
N VAL A 877 -29.73 -30.52 0.20
CA VAL A 877 -28.57 -30.65 -0.70
C VAL A 877 -27.30 -30.35 0.07
N ILE A 878 -26.30 -31.19 -0.06
CA ILE A 878 -24.97 -30.96 0.47
C ILE A 878 -23.98 -30.73 -0.69
N LYS A 879 -23.27 -29.63 -0.65
CA LYS A 879 -22.16 -29.31 -1.53
C LYS A 879 -20.88 -29.21 -0.72
N SER A 880 -19.86 -29.93 -1.08
CA SER A 880 -18.56 -29.89 -0.41
C SER A 880 -17.45 -29.75 -1.44
N GLY A 881 -16.36 -29.09 -1.08
CA GLY A 881 -15.29 -28.91 -2.03
C GLY A 881 -13.96 -28.58 -1.38
N LEU A 882 -12.92 -28.65 -2.21
CA LEU A 882 -11.55 -28.27 -1.92
C LEU A 882 -11.04 -27.39 -3.04
N GLU A 883 -10.53 -26.25 -2.65
CA GLU A 883 -9.80 -25.33 -3.53
C GLU A 883 -8.36 -25.17 -3.00
N LEU A 884 -7.37 -25.29 -3.86
CA LEU A 884 -5.96 -25.25 -3.48
C LEU A 884 -5.13 -24.57 -4.56
N ASN A 885 -4.24 -23.69 -4.14
CA ASN A 885 -3.16 -23.15 -4.95
C ASN A 885 -1.82 -23.59 -4.35
N TYR A 886 -0.95 -24.16 -5.18
CA TYR A 886 0.40 -24.52 -4.83
C TYR A 886 1.38 -23.83 -5.78
N VAL A 887 2.29 -23.05 -5.24
CA VAL A 887 3.37 -22.37 -5.97
C VAL A 887 4.60 -23.26 -5.89
N GLY A 888 4.92 -23.94 -6.98
CA GLY A 888 6.08 -24.86 -7.04
C GLY A 888 7.42 -24.14 -7.11
N LYS A 889 7.43 -22.98 -7.78
CA LYS A 889 8.59 -22.12 -7.95
C LYS A 889 8.15 -20.67 -8.13
N TYR A 890 8.91 -19.76 -7.54
CA TYR A 890 8.86 -18.33 -7.86
C TYR A 890 10.26 -17.74 -7.68
N SER A 891 11.08 -17.84 -8.73
CA SER A 891 12.46 -17.39 -8.72
C SER A 891 12.64 -16.07 -9.45
N VAL A 892 13.47 -15.20 -8.87
CA VAL A 892 13.93 -13.94 -9.43
C VAL A 892 15.41 -14.08 -9.75
N ALA A 893 15.82 -13.74 -10.96
CA ALA A 893 17.21 -13.80 -11.40
C ALA A 893 18.09 -12.72 -10.75
N ASP A 894 19.40 -12.74 -11.01
CA ASP A 894 20.32 -11.73 -10.52
C ASP A 894 19.92 -10.34 -10.97
N TYR A 895 19.82 -9.38 -10.04
CA TYR A 895 19.72 -7.98 -10.39
C TYR A 895 21.09 -7.40 -10.72
N LYS A 896 21.20 -6.76 -11.89
CA LYS A 896 22.48 -6.24 -12.43
C LYS A 896 22.34 -4.77 -12.79
N ILE A 897 23.39 -3.99 -12.51
CA ILE A 897 23.61 -2.68 -13.08
C ILE A 897 24.76 -2.80 -14.08
N GLY A 898 24.45 -2.67 -15.37
CA GLY A 898 25.38 -3.04 -16.43
C GLY A 898 25.77 -4.52 -16.36
N SER A 899 27.05 -4.82 -16.18
CA SER A 899 27.54 -6.20 -16.04
C SER A 899 27.74 -6.66 -14.57
N VAL A 900 27.50 -5.76 -13.62
CA VAL A 900 27.78 -6.03 -12.19
C VAL A 900 26.55 -6.57 -11.50
N VAL A 901 26.64 -7.74 -10.86
CA VAL A 901 25.57 -8.31 -10.04
C VAL A 901 25.49 -7.52 -8.73
N ILE A 902 24.37 -6.83 -8.52
CA ILE A 902 24.08 -6.04 -7.32
C ILE A 902 23.44 -6.94 -6.26
N ALA A 903 22.45 -7.71 -6.67
CA ALA A 903 21.80 -8.70 -5.82
C ALA A 903 21.76 -10.05 -6.52
N ASP A 904 22.05 -11.11 -5.79
CA ASP A 904 22.02 -12.48 -6.31
C ASP A 904 20.58 -12.96 -6.49
N ALA A 905 20.39 -13.93 -7.39
CA ALA A 905 19.11 -14.58 -7.62
C ALA A 905 18.53 -15.18 -6.31
N PHE A 906 17.21 -15.17 -6.18
CA PHE A 906 16.54 -15.69 -4.99
C PHE A 906 15.19 -16.32 -5.32
N GLU A 907 14.68 -17.15 -4.39
CA GLU A 907 13.39 -17.80 -4.44
C GLU A 907 12.42 -17.06 -3.54
N CYS A 908 11.19 -16.80 -4.01
CA CYS A 908 10.12 -16.13 -3.28
C CYS A 908 9.11 -17.10 -2.66
N ALA A 909 8.82 -18.24 -3.34
CA ALA A 909 7.88 -19.22 -2.83
C ALA A 909 8.41 -19.88 -1.55
N GLY A 910 7.55 -19.98 -0.55
CA GLY A 910 7.89 -20.51 0.76
C GLY A 910 8.73 -19.54 1.64
N PHE A 911 8.74 -18.22 1.32
CA PHE A 911 9.53 -17.26 2.08
C PHE A 911 8.78 -15.98 2.42
N PHE A 912 9.13 -15.42 3.57
CA PHE A 912 8.75 -14.07 3.95
C PHE A 912 9.63 -13.05 3.24
N ASN A 913 9.03 -12.19 2.43
CA ASN A 913 9.70 -11.21 1.57
C ASN A 913 9.07 -9.83 1.73
N ILE A 914 9.59 -9.00 2.62
CA ILE A 914 9.03 -7.66 2.84
C ILE A 914 9.70 -6.59 1.97
N ASN A 915 10.97 -6.78 1.62
CA ASN A 915 11.80 -5.78 0.95
C ASN A 915 12.26 -6.21 -0.46
N ASN A 916 11.69 -7.26 -1.01
CA ASN A 916 12.06 -7.80 -2.31
C ASN A 916 11.04 -7.42 -3.38
N THR A 917 11.35 -7.74 -4.64
CA THR A 917 10.46 -7.52 -5.78
C THR A 917 9.18 -8.37 -5.74
N CYS A 918 9.16 -9.44 -4.95
CA CYS A 918 7.99 -10.25 -4.66
C CYS A 918 7.51 -10.02 -3.22
N ARG A 919 6.21 -10.13 -3.01
CA ARG A 919 5.62 -10.13 -1.65
C ARG A 919 5.87 -11.46 -0.95
N SER A 920 5.62 -11.49 0.36
CA SER A 920 5.62 -12.73 1.14
C SER A 920 4.68 -13.74 0.54
N MET A 921 5.12 -15.00 0.47
CA MET A 921 4.37 -16.04 -0.19
C MET A 921 4.58 -17.38 0.51
N ALA A 922 3.51 -17.91 1.11
CA ALA A 922 3.46 -19.32 1.44
C ALA A 922 3.37 -20.13 0.13
N ASP A 923 4.01 -21.30 0.07
CA ASP A 923 4.00 -22.13 -1.12
C ASP A 923 2.64 -22.81 -1.37
N MET A 924 1.80 -22.96 -0.34
CA MET A 924 0.50 -23.55 -0.47
C MET A 924 -0.57 -22.80 0.32
N LYS A 925 -1.70 -22.51 -0.35
CA LYS A 925 -2.93 -22.02 0.26
C LYS A 925 -4.10 -22.90 -0.18
N GLY A 926 -5.01 -23.17 0.73
CA GLY A 926 -6.17 -24.00 0.42
C GLY A 926 -7.39 -23.65 1.25
N LYS A 927 -8.57 -23.99 0.70
CA LYS A 927 -9.86 -23.82 1.32
C LYS A 927 -10.68 -25.10 1.12
N GLY A 928 -11.01 -25.78 2.20
CA GLY A 928 -12.00 -26.85 2.17
C GLY A 928 -13.33 -26.32 2.66
N PHE A 929 -14.46 -26.68 2.02
CA PHE A 929 -15.77 -26.18 2.44
C PHE A 929 -16.86 -27.23 2.37
N VAL A 930 -17.90 -27.01 3.18
CA VAL A 930 -19.16 -27.75 3.14
C VAL A 930 -20.30 -26.75 3.25
N ASN A 931 -21.26 -26.83 2.33
CA ASN A 931 -22.51 -26.10 2.36
C ASN A 931 -23.68 -27.10 2.41
N TYR A 932 -24.55 -27.01 3.42
CA TYR A 932 -25.74 -27.85 3.55
C TYR A 932 -26.99 -26.99 3.60
N ARG A 933 -27.87 -27.19 2.61
CA ARG A 933 -29.17 -26.53 2.51
C ARG A 933 -30.29 -27.52 2.73
N THR A 934 -31.19 -27.18 3.62
CA THR A 934 -32.40 -27.99 3.87
C THR A 934 -33.59 -27.12 4.28
N GLY A 935 -34.67 -27.13 3.50
CA GLY A 935 -35.79 -26.21 3.71
C GLY A 935 -35.32 -24.77 3.78
N ASN A 936 -35.60 -24.07 4.88
CA ASN A 936 -35.26 -22.68 5.12
C ASN A 936 -33.87 -22.49 5.76
N HIS A 937 -33.06 -23.51 5.88
CA HIS A 937 -31.80 -23.49 6.59
C HIS A 937 -30.63 -23.67 5.61
N ASN A 938 -29.62 -22.82 5.73
CA ASN A 938 -28.33 -22.98 5.08
C ASN A 938 -27.22 -22.94 6.13
N VAL A 939 -26.35 -23.94 6.15
CA VAL A 939 -25.16 -24.01 6.99
C VAL A 939 -23.94 -24.14 6.08
N TYR A 940 -23.05 -23.16 6.17
CA TYR A 940 -21.77 -23.15 5.47
C TYR A 940 -20.62 -23.24 6.48
N ALA A 941 -19.64 -24.09 6.21
CA ALA A 941 -18.42 -24.16 6.99
C ALA A 941 -17.22 -24.22 6.05
N ALA A 942 -16.17 -23.50 6.38
CA ALA A 942 -14.92 -23.50 5.63
C ALA A 942 -13.71 -23.67 6.56
N LEU A 943 -12.72 -24.43 6.07
CA LEU A 943 -11.40 -24.55 6.68
C LEU A 943 -10.40 -23.91 5.73
N ASN A 944 -9.75 -22.83 6.17
CA ASN A 944 -8.72 -22.12 5.41
C ASN A 944 -7.36 -22.54 5.93
N TYR A 945 -6.44 -22.84 5.03
CA TYR A 945 -5.09 -23.31 5.35
C TYR A 945 -4.04 -22.52 4.59
N ILE A 946 -2.99 -22.12 5.29
CA ILE A 946 -1.77 -21.53 4.75
C ILE A 946 -0.60 -22.36 5.28
N SER A 947 0.26 -22.84 4.38
CA SER A 947 1.44 -23.64 4.77
C SER A 947 2.46 -22.82 5.56
N SER A 948 3.37 -23.49 6.25
CA SER A 948 4.54 -22.82 6.83
C SER A 948 5.47 -22.28 5.73
N TYR A 949 6.20 -21.23 6.06
CA TYR A 949 7.24 -20.64 5.21
C TYR A 949 8.36 -20.05 6.08
N GLN A 950 9.42 -19.56 5.51
CA GLN A 950 10.63 -19.20 6.24
C GLN A 950 10.95 -17.71 6.17
N ASP A 951 11.22 -17.06 7.30
CA ASP A 951 11.89 -15.77 7.36
C ASP A 951 13.41 -15.98 7.32
N ARG A 952 14.02 -15.68 6.17
CA ARG A 952 15.46 -15.84 5.95
C ARG A 952 16.33 -14.91 6.78
N ARG A 953 15.80 -13.75 7.18
CA ARG A 953 16.56 -12.73 7.92
C ARG A 953 17.02 -13.25 9.27
N ASP A 954 16.13 -13.96 9.95
CA ASP A 954 16.36 -14.47 11.29
C ASP A 954 16.39 -16.01 11.33
N ASN A 955 16.28 -16.65 10.16
CA ASN A 955 16.22 -18.12 9.99
C ASN A 955 15.11 -18.75 10.85
N LEU A 956 13.94 -18.08 10.86
CA LEU A 956 12.78 -18.49 11.63
C LEU A 956 11.74 -19.13 10.71
N GLU A 957 11.14 -20.22 11.16
CA GLU A 957 9.96 -20.79 10.51
C GLU A 957 8.72 -20.01 10.94
N VAL A 958 7.98 -19.51 9.96
CA VAL A 958 6.64 -18.99 10.14
C VAL A 958 5.68 -20.17 10.15
N ALA A 959 5.01 -20.41 11.27
CA ALA A 959 4.19 -21.58 11.47
C ALA A 959 3.00 -21.62 10.47
N PRO A 960 2.51 -22.82 10.11
CA PRO A 960 1.30 -22.92 9.29
C PRO A 960 0.10 -22.32 10.03
N HIS A 961 -0.84 -21.78 9.28
CA HIS A 961 -2.01 -21.12 9.83
C HIS A 961 -3.29 -21.77 9.31
N THR A 962 -4.18 -22.13 10.24
CA THR A 962 -5.45 -22.77 9.93
C THR A 962 -6.57 -22.07 10.65
N THR A 963 -7.61 -21.62 9.92
CA THR A 963 -8.81 -21.02 10.50
C THR A 963 -10.05 -21.79 10.06
N VAL A 964 -11.09 -21.75 10.88
CA VAL A 964 -12.39 -22.33 10.58
C VAL A 964 -13.44 -21.24 10.65
N ASP A 965 -14.20 -21.11 9.58
CA ASP A 965 -15.30 -20.16 9.48
C ASP A 965 -16.62 -20.93 9.40
N VAL A 966 -17.65 -20.43 10.07
CA VAL A 966 -18.98 -21.05 10.06
C VAL A 966 -20.03 -19.97 9.86
N SER A 967 -20.92 -20.18 8.91
CA SER A 967 -22.03 -19.30 8.62
C SER A 967 -23.35 -20.08 8.68
N TYR A 968 -24.36 -19.50 9.28
CA TYR A 968 -25.72 -20.02 9.31
C TYR A 968 -26.68 -18.97 8.81
N THR A 969 -27.52 -19.34 7.84
CA THR A 969 -28.59 -18.48 7.32
C THR A 969 -29.94 -19.18 7.48
N TYR A 970 -30.92 -18.45 7.96
CA TYR A 970 -32.32 -18.85 8.00
C TYR A 970 -33.13 -17.95 7.09
N SER A 971 -33.78 -18.54 6.09
CA SER A 971 -34.64 -17.84 5.14
C SER A 971 -36.11 -18.02 5.61
N TRP A 972 -36.74 -16.92 5.97
CA TRP A 972 -38.16 -16.91 6.32
C TRP A 972 -38.98 -16.47 5.13
N ASP A 973 -39.57 -17.39 4.45
CA ASP A 973 -40.14 -17.22 3.13
C ASP A 973 -39.07 -16.64 2.14
N ASP A 974 -39.45 -16.30 0.93
CA ASP A 974 -38.53 -15.70 -0.03
C ASP A 974 -38.19 -14.22 0.29
N ALA A 975 -38.83 -13.67 1.33
CA ALA A 975 -38.74 -12.25 1.66
C ALA A 975 -37.64 -11.89 2.67
N PHE A 976 -37.29 -12.78 3.61
CA PHE A 976 -36.38 -12.42 4.69
C PHE A 976 -35.31 -13.50 4.93
N ASP A 977 -34.05 -13.05 5.04
CA ASP A 977 -32.96 -13.86 5.53
C ASP A 977 -32.38 -13.26 6.81
N VAL A 978 -32.01 -14.11 7.74
CA VAL A 978 -31.21 -13.78 8.91
C VAL A 978 -29.98 -14.66 8.89
N SER A 979 -28.79 -14.05 8.94
CA SER A 979 -27.53 -14.77 8.93
C SER A 979 -26.69 -14.44 10.16
N VAL A 980 -25.95 -15.42 10.65
CA VAL A 980 -24.92 -15.26 11.68
C VAL A 980 -23.69 -16.05 11.24
N SER A 981 -22.56 -15.39 11.21
CA SER A 981 -21.29 -16.00 10.85
C SER A 981 -20.25 -15.76 11.93
N VAL A 982 -19.41 -16.76 12.16
CA VAL A 982 -18.23 -16.67 13.02
C VAL A 982 -17.03 -17.00 12.18
N TYR A 983 -16.18 -16.02 11.97
CA TYR A 983 -14.90 -16.18 11.27
C TYR A 983 -13.79 -16.44 12.27
N ASN A 984 -12.84 -17.28 11.90
CA ASN A 984 -11.76 -17.72 12.76
C ASN A 984 -12.29 -18.24 14.12
N LEU A 985 -13.16 -19.23 14.08
CA LEU A 985 -13.88 -19.78 15.25
C LEU A 985 -12.98 -20.09 16.45
N ALA A 986 -11.75 -20.54 16.20
CA ALA A 986 -10.78 -20.90 17.22
C ALA A 986 -9.96 -19.69 17.74
N ASP A 987 -10.18 -18.48 17.25
CA ASP A 987 -9.46 -17.25 17.60
C ASP A 987 -7.92 -17.39 17.43
N GLN A 988 -7.50 -17.95 16.30
CA GLN A 988 -6.09 -18.14 15.99
C GLN A 988 -5.44 -16.82 15.64
N ASN A 989 -4.38 -16.46 16.37
CA ASN A 989 -3.56 -15.31 16.01
C ASN A 989 -2.73 -15.59 14.75
N PRO A 990 -2.39 -14.57 13.95
CA PRO A 990 -1.43 -14.76 12.86
C PRO A 990 -0.08 -15.26 13.41
N PRO A 991 0.65 -16.10 12.65
CA PRO A 991 1.97 -16.56 13.04
C PRO A 991 2.96 -15.42 13.23
N PHE A 992 3.87 -15.59 14.16
CA PHE A 992 4.92 -14.62 14.44
C PHE A 992 5.91 -14.51 13.27
N VAL A 993 6.20 -13.26 12.89
CA VAL A 993 7.30 -12.90 11.97
C VAL A 993 8.07 -11.74 12.60
N SER A 994 9.39 -11.76 12.48
CA SER A 994 10.26 -10.73 13.03
C SER A 994 10.26 -9.46 12.16
N ASN A 995 9.16 -8.71 12.23
CA ASN A 995 8.98 -7.41 11.57
C ASN A 995 8.29 -6.41 12.51
N GLU A 996 7.98 -5.23 12.00
CA GLU A 996 7.40 -4.12 12.76
C GLU A 996 6.10 -4.51 13.47
N MET A 997 5.22 -5.25 12.79
CA MET A 997 3.89 -5.62 13.30
C MET A 997 3.86 -6.98 14.00
N ASN A 998 4.99 -7.71 14.05
CA ASN A 998 5.13 -9.06 14.59
C ASN A 998 4.31 -10.14 13.86
N TYR A 999 3.80 -9.87 12.67
CA TYR A 999 3.16 -10.83 11.78
C TYR A 999 3.35 -10.40 10.32
N ASP A 1000 3.05 -11.28 9.38
CA ASP A 1000 3.07 -10.97 7.95
C ASP A 1000 1.72 -10.38 7.52
N PRO A 1001 1.62 -9.05 7.31
CA PRO A 1001 0.37 -8.37 6.96
C PRO A 1001 -0.09 -8.60 5.52
N TYR A 1002 0.77 -9.16 4.67
CA TYR A 1002 0.44 -9.48 3.28
C TYR A 1002 -0.22 -10.85 3.11
N THR A 1003 0.07 -11.77 4.02
CA THR A 1003 -0.37 -13.17 3.92
C THR A 1003 -1.49 -13.50 4.90
N HIS A 1004 -1.47 -12.89 6.09
CA HIS A 1004 -2.38 -13.25 7.17
C HIS A 1004 -3.37 -12.14 7.52
N ASN A 1005 -4.59 -12.53 7.85
CA ASN A 1005 -5.60 -11.63 8.41
C ASN A 1005 -5.34 -11.42 9.92
N PRO A 1006 -5.14 -10.18 10.39
CA PRO A 1006 -4.85 -9.91 11.80
C PRO A 1006 -6.09 -9.86 12.71
N LEU A 1007 -7.30 -9.92 12.16
CA LEU A 1007 -8.53 -9.58 12.89
C LEU A 1007 -8.91 -10.59 14.00
N GLY A 1008 -8.26 -11.78 14.03
CA GLY A 1008 -8.65 -12.82 14.98
C GLY A 1008 -10.08 -13.32 14.74
N ARG A 1009 -10.79 -13.72 15.81
CA ARG A 1009 -12.19 -14.10 15.70
C ARG A 1009 -13.09 -12.87 15.65
N PHE A 1010 -13.99 -12.84 14.66
CA PHE A 1010 -15.08 -11.87 14.63
C PHE A 1010 -16.41 -12.52 14.29
N ILE A 1011 -17.49 -11.87 14.73
CA ILE A 1011 -18.87 -12.33 14.53
C ILE A 1011 -19.58 -11.33 13.65
N LYS A 1012 -20.30 -11.83 12.65
CA LYS A 1012 -21.13 -11.03 11.76
C LYS A 1012 -22.56 -11.48 11.85
N ALA A 1013 -23.47 -10.53 12.00
CA ALA A 1013 -24.91 -10.75 11.89
C ALA A 1013 -25.44 -10.00 10.68
N GLY A 1014 -26.25 -10.62 9.87
CA GLY A 1014 -26.86 -10.07 8.67
C GLY A 1014 -28.36 -10.22 8.65
N PHE A 1015 -29.03 -9.26 8.03
CA PHE A 1015 -30.46 -9.30 7.72
C PHE A 1015 -30.65 -8.83 6.28
N THR A 1016 -31.38 -9.63 5.50
CA THR A 1016 -31.74 -9.29 4.12
C THR A 1016 -33.24 -9.30 3.99
N TYR A 1017 -33.80 -8.23 3.43
CA TYR A 1017 -35.20 -8.13 3.02
C TYR A 1017 -35.29 -8.06 1.51
N ARG A 1018 -36.22 -8.84 0.91
CA ARG A 1018 -36.53 -8.83 -0.52
C ARG A 1018 -38.04 -8.60 -0.72
N MET A 1019 -38.35 -7.73 -1.65
CA MET A 1019 -39.71 -7.47 -2.13
C MET A 1019 -39.67 -7.53 -3.65
N GLN A 1020 -40.33 -8.53 -4.21
CA GLN A 1020 -40.52 -8.70 -5.66
C GLN A 1020 -41.66 -7.81 -6.15
#